data_b9bb57a59dd62bd47f70840e263dda4f
#
_entry.id   b9bb57a59dd62bd47f70840e263dda4f
#
_cell.length_a   1.000
_cell.length_b   1.000
_cell.length_c   1.000
_cell.angle_alpha   90.00
_cell.angle_beta   90.00
_cell.angle_gamma   90.00
#
_symmetry.space_group_name_H-M   'P 1'
#
loop_
_entity.id
_entity.type
_entity.pdbx_description
1 polymer ?
#
loop_
_entity_poly.entity_id
_entity_poly.type
_entity_poly.pdbx_seq_one_letter_code
_entity_poly.pdbx_strand_id
1 'polypeptide(L)'
;FLDAGFEKLELKPKTENDKFARHLNKYLFNYIGLKFDKYDARDFVTLIEARDRVDEVKTIARLIKSIVNDRPDIDLSKICVATYRPEKYTNLFREIFPIYGIPANITDRFYLERSPLVSAIISLLEIPANDYAISGIVKVLMSSYFDFCAGTGRELKPDNIYSASRELKIKSGREFWKERVERRIDFIKAKLEMTNDEDEYNHLIRELNLFNEALLDFEGLMKIVDKFSAETMTPSEFKERLREVLRSLRVEEQILKFPRSVAVHDEIERDARAYQKFIEVVDEVLEVFEFNMKRRERYRFNFYVDLIKKAISRVRYNIRQKYGYGVYVTALEETRGLNFDVMIIAGLVDTEFPSVYEPEVFLSEELRKTEWRHKLDERYLFYQGVVNFKTHLYLTYPRTDGENELVRSRFIDSLEQVVEFKKVSSVDFDRGIFSMLELYDKFGRFLKFELGDRGFDFVVEKFPKLVEDYGDRIKYIFDVSRINISRSESHHYVEYEGVVETFYDEEKKKLGEHEERIFSISQLETYGKCPFRYFAERVLNLRTFEEIEELLTPIERGILYHEVLYKFYTSWVELGLNIAENVDKAKELIVKIAFEKANEFEINHPLWRVEVDELVENMRKFIDLEANSIGYKPKYFEVAFGPKVGSRAKVDVNLSTDKPIQVGKVKIQGKIDRIDVNGNKFLIYDYKTGRYVPTLDDLDRGIHLQIPIYIKVAEEIFKDKGYEMESVGGVNYIVRGDVRIGRVLQKGEEKKGKKILDEEEYRKKLESAVDKVNNYVDGIVNGKFGLTSHDDKISKICWGCPFIEVCRISEVKFGIQIRNWS
;
A
#
# COMPACT_ATOMS: atom_id res chain seq x y z
N PHE A 1 58.63 0.61 -25.83
CA PHE A 1 58.62 -0.67 -26.57
C PHE A 1 59.60 -0.61 -27.76
N LEU A 2 59.49 0.41 -28.64
CA LEU A 2 60.43 0.57 -29.76
C LEU A 2 61.92 0.66 -29.29
N ASP A 3 62.15 1.41 -28.20
CA ASP A 3 63.46 1.53 -27.59
C ASP A 3 63.96 0.22 -26.95
N ALA A 4 63.05 -0.72 -26.68
CA ALA A 4 63.32 -2.07 -26.18
C ALA A 4 63.49 -3.11 -27.32
N GLY A 5 63.55 -2.65 -28.60
CA GLY A 5 63.81 -3.52 -29.74
C GLY A 5 62.56 -4.17 -30.37
N PHE A 6 61.32 -3.73 -29.97
CA PHE A 6 60.11 -4.21 -30.66
C PHE A 6 59.88 -3.49 -31.99
N GLU A 7 59.58 -4.23 -33.02
CA GLU A 7 59.24 -3.67 -34.32
C GLU A 7 57.74 -3.33 -34.42
N LYS A 8 57.42 -2.18 -35.01
CA LYS A 8 56.05 -1.79 -35.31
C LYS A 8 55.57 -2.53 -36.57
N LEU A 9 54.68 -3.50 -36.38
CA LEU A 9 54.02 -4.17 -37.49
C LEU A 9 52.72 -3.45 -37.86
N GLU A 10 52.62 -2.91 -39.06
CA GLU A 10 51.39 -2.36 -39.62
C GLU A 10 50.59 -3.45 -40.36
N LEU A 11 49.50 -3.88 -39.75
CA LEU A 11 48.57 -4.81 -40.40
C LEU A 11 47.67 -4.09 -41.41
N LYS A 12 47.55 -4.60 -42.61
CA LYS A 12 46.61 -4.05 -43.62
C LYS A 12 45.19 -4.42 -43.21
N PRO A 13 44.19 -3.50 -43.38
CA PRO A 13 42.80 -3.78 -43.11
C PRO A 13 42.31 -4.91 -44.02
N LYS A 14 41.69 -5.95 -43.42
CA LYS A 14 41.15 -7.09 -44.17
C LYS A 14 39.64 -7.01 -44.36
N THR A 15 38.97 -6.27 -43.52
CA THR A 15 37.50 -6.14 -43.49
C THR A 15 37.05 -4.69 -43.55
N GLU A 16 35.77 -4.45 -43.86
CA GLU A 16 35.19 -3.10 -43.79
C GLU A 16 35.28 -2.52 -42.38
N ASN A 17 35.11 -3.35 -41.37
CA ASN A 17 35.25 -2.95 -39.96
C ASN A 17 36.69 -2.50 -39.64
N ASP A 18 37.71 -3.13 -40.21
CA ASP A 18 39.10 -2.70 -40.06
C ASP A 18 39.33 -1.31 -40.69
N LYS A 19 38.67 -1.03 -41.81
CA LYS A 19 38.75 0.30 -42.48
C LYS A 19 38.06 1.36 -41.65
N PHE A 20 36.86 1.03 -41.11
CA PHE A 20 36.11 1.88 -40.23
C PHE A 20 36.90 2.23 -38.96
N ALA A 21 37.43 1.21 -38.27
CA ALA A 21 38.26 1.39 -37.09
C ALA A 21 39.50 2.28 -37.32
N ARG A 22 40.17 2.14 -38.48
CA ARG A 22 41.28 3.03 -38.89
C ARG A 22 40.82 4.46 -39.11
N HIS A 23 39.68 4.67 -39.76
CA HIS A 23 39.12 5.99 -39.96
C HIS A 23 38.84 6.67 -38.63
N LEU A 24 38.17 5.95 -37.70
CA LEU A 24 37.89 6.46 -36.33
C LEU A 24 39.18 6.75 -35.55
N ASN A 25 40.15 5.86 -35.59
CA ASN A 25 41.45 6.08 -34.91
C ASN A 25 42.15 7.34 -35.39
N LYS A 26 42.00 7.70 -36.65
CA LYS A 26 42.63 8.88 -37.26
C LYS A 26 41.87 10.17 -36.96
N TYR A 27 40.53 10.15 -36.99
CA TYR A 27 39.72 11.36 -37.03
C TYR A 27 38.81 11.56 -35.82
N LEU A 28 38.36 10.51 -35.16
CA LEU A 28 37.47 10.64 -33.99
C LEU A 28 38.18 11.41 -32.85
N PHE A 29 37.53 12.47 -32.38
CA PHE A 29 38.07 13.43 -31.39
C PHE A 29 39.29 14.25 -31.83
N ASN A 30 39.73 14.11 -33.10
CA ASN A 30 40.88 14.81 -33.63
C ASN A 30 40.60 15.45 -35.02
N TYR A 31 39.37 15.76 -35.32
CA TYR A 31 38.87 16.23 -36.62
C TYR A 31 39.01 17.73 -36.81
N ILE A 32 39.23 18.53 -35.75
CA ILE A 32 39.26 19.99 -35.81
C ILE A 32 40.46 20.46 -36.69
N GLY A 33 40.15 21.23 -37.72
CA GLY A 33 41.16 21.78 -38.65
C GLY A 33 41.63 20.81 -39.73
N LEU A 34 41.11 19.56 -39.74
CA LEU A 34 41.45 18.59 -40.79
C LEU A 34 40.39 18.59 -41.89
N LYS A 35 40.86 18.42 -43.15
CA LYS A 35 39.98 18.16 -44.29
C LYS A 35 39.94 16.66 -44.57
N PHE A 36 38.73 16.06 -44.51
CA PHE A 36 38.49 14.65 -44.81
C PHE A 36 37.04 14.47 -45.22
N ASP A 37 36.74 13.37 -45.91
CA ASP A 37 35.38 12.94 -46.19
C ASP A 37 34.87 12.07 -45.03
N LYS A 38 33.61 12.21 -44.66
CA LYS A 38 32.97 11.35 -43.69
C LYS A 38 32.96 9.92 -44.21
N TYR A 39 33.14 8.97 -43.27
CA TYR A 39 33.01 7.56 -43.59
C TYR A 39 31.53 7.17 -43.70
N ASP A 40 31.12 6.62 -44.84
CA ASP A 40 29.74 6.10 -44.98
C ASP A 40 29.61 4.75 -44.27
N ALA A 41 28.89 4.74 -43.16
CA ALA A 41 28.60 3.57 -42.33
C ALA A 41 27.09 3.28 -42.19
N ARG A 42 26.28 3.86 -43.09
CA ARG A 42 24.80 3.74 -43.01
C ARG A 42 24.29 2.29 -43.06
N ASP A 43 25.03 1.38 -43.66
CA ASP A 43 24.64 -0.04 -43.78
C ASP A 43 24.87 -0.85 -42.50
N PHE A 44 25.75 -0.38 -41.59
CA PHE A 44 26.12 -1.16 -40.39
C PHE A 44 26.20 -0.35 -39.10
N VAL A 45 26.00 0.97 -39.13
CA VAL A 45 25.88 1.81 -37.92
C VAL A 45 24.52 2.48 -37.88
N THR A 46 23.77 2.27 -36.79
CA THR A 46 22.47 2.88 -36.62
C THR A 46 22.36 3.54 -35.23
N LEU A 47 21.92 4.80 -35.25
CA LEU A 47 21.54 5.53 -34.01
C LEU A 47 20.04 5.44 -33.82
N ILE A 48 19.63 5.07 -32.62
CA ILE A 48 18.23 4.89 -32.21
C ILE A 48 17.90 5.89 -31.10
N GLU A 49 16.91 6.73 -31.34
CA GLU A 49 16.33 7.61 -30.33
C GLU A 49 15.11 6.93 -29.69
N ALA A 50 15.10 6.81 -28.37
CA ALA A 50 13.99 6.28 -27.59
C ALA A 50 13.33 7.39 -26.76
N ARG A 51 12.07 7.19 -26.39
CA ARG A 51 11.31 8.14 -25.57
C ARG A 51 11.91 8.24 -24.16
N ASP A 52 12.06 7.11 -23.50
CA ASP A 52 12.58 6.98 -22.15
C ASP A 52 13.42 5.69 -22.03
N ARG A 53 14.02 5.43 -20.84
CA ARG A 53 14.87 4.23 -20.65
C ARG A 53 14.12 2.91 -20.81
N VAL A 54 12.85 2.88 -20.40
CA VAL A 54 12.00 1.67 -20.55
C VAL A 54 11.74 1.41 -22.03
N ASP A 55 11.40 2.45 -22.78
CA ASP A 55 11.19 2.39 -24.24
C ASP A 55 12.47 2.03 -24.98
N GLU A 56 13.63 2.53 -24.51
CA GLU A 56 14.95 2.17 -25.04
C GLU A 56 15.21 0.66 -24.89
N VAL A 57 15.01 0.09 -23.72
CA VAL A 57 15.21 -1.35 -23.47
C VAL A 57 14.20 -2.20 -24.24
N LYS A 58 12.93 -1.76 -24.35
CA LYS A 58 11.94 -2.44 -25.21
C LYS A 58 12.34 -2.40 -26.67
N THR A 59 12.85 -1.27 -27.11
CA THR A 59 13.34 -1.11 -28.51
C THR A 59 14.54 -2.01 -28.79
N ILE A 60 15.48 -2.11 -27.84
CA ILE A 60 16.59 -3.07 -27.91
C ILE A 60 16.08 -4.51 -27.97
N ALA A 61 15.09 -4.86 -27.17
CA ALA A 61 14.49 -6.21 -27.21
C ALA A 61 13.83 -6.51 -28.56
N ARG A 62 13.08 -5.58 -29.12
CA ARG A 62 12.49 -5.69 -30.48
C ARG A 62 13.56 -5.81 -31.54
N LEU A 63 14.61 -5.00 -31.44
CA LEU A 63 15.75 -5.05 -32.35
C LEU A 63 16.41 -6.44 -32.34
N ILE A 64 16.71 -6.99 -31.16
CA ILE A 64 17.30 -8.32 -31.02
C ILE A 64 16.39 -9.39 -31.65
N LYS A 65 15.09 -9.33 -31.40
CA LYS A 65 14.11 -10.25 -32.03
C LYS A 65 14.08 -10.12 -33.54
N SER A 66 14.17 -8.90 -34.07
CA SER A 66 14.25 -8.67 -35.51
C SER A 66 15.54 -9.26 -36.08
N ILE A 67 16.69 -9.01 -35.46
CA ILE A 67 17.98 -9.57 -35.89
C ILE A 67 17.95 -11.11 -35.94
N VAL A 68 17.39 -11.73 -34.91
CA VAL A 68 17.27 -13.19 -34.83
C VAL A 68 16.30 -13.75 -35.90
N ASN A 69 15.20 -13.01 -36.16
CA ASN A 69 14.25 -13.39 -37.22
C ASN A 69 14.89 -13.32 -38.62
N ASP A 70 15.66 -12.29 -38.86
CA ASP A 70 16.34 -12.07 -40.15
C ASP A 70 17.57 -12.98 -40.34
N ARG A 71 18.18 -13.39 -39.22
CA ARG A 71 19.39 -14.24 -39.17
C ARG A 71 19.21 -15.36 -38.10
N PRO A 72 18.43 -16.42 -38.38
CA PRO A 72 18.17 -17.49 -37.44
C PRO A 72 19.43 -18.28 -37.02
N ASP A 73 20.49 -18.19 -37.73
CA ASP A 73 21.81 -18.81 -37.51
C ASP A 73 22.69 -18.05 -36.52
N ILE A 74 22.30 -16.84 -36.10
CA ILE A 74 23.12 -16.00 -35.21
C ILE A 74 23.18 -16.60 -33.79
N ASP A 75 24.38 -16.74 -33.28
CA ASP A 75 24.61 -17.10 -31.88
C ASP A 75 24.28 -15.90 -30.98
N LEU A 76 23.25 -16.07 -30.12
CA LEU A 76 22.83 -15.01 -29.20
C LEU A 76 23.95 -14.52 -28.29
N SER A 77 24.92 -15.38 -27.96
CA SER A 77 26.09 -15.00 -27.14
C SER A 77 27.06 -14.04 -27.87
N LYS A 78 26.90 -13.88 -29.20
CA LYS A 78 27.64 -12.91 -30.02
C LYS A 78 26.90 -11.58 -30.16
N ILE A 79 25.74 -11.42 -29.56
CA ILE A 79 25.05 -10.14 -29.46
C ILE A 79 25.36 -9.58 -28.07
N CYS A 80 25.95 -8.37 -28.06
CA CYS A 80 26.29 -7.66 -26.84
C CYS A 80 25.43 -6.40 -26.69
N VAL A 81 24.87 -6.21 -25.50
CA VAL A 81 24.28 -4.95 -25.06
C VAL A 81 25.14 -4.39 -23.94
N ALA A 82 25.80 -3.28 -24.19
CA ALA A 82 26.70 -2.64 -23.24
C ALA A 82 26.16 -1.27 -22.81
N THR A 83 26.36 -0.93 -21.55
CA THR A 83 26.02 0.39 -21.03
C THR A 83 27.12 0.92 -20.11
N TYR A 84 27.31 2.22 -20.09
CA TYR A 84 28.28 2.85 -19.18
C TYR A 84 27.72 2.96 -17.74
N ARG A 85 26.40 3.03 -17.58
CA ARG A 85 25.71 3.10 -16.30
C ARG A 85 24.84 1.86 -16.05
N PRO A 86 25.44 0.68 -15.78
CA PRO A 86 24.70 -0.55 -15.58
C PRO A 86 23.66 -0.44 -14.44
N GLU A 87 23.91 0.34 -13.41
CA GLU A 87 22.99 0.58 -12.30
C GLU A 87 21.63 1.17 -12.70
N LYS A 88 21.57 1.87 -13.85
CA LYS A 88 20.33 2.44 -14.39
C LYS A 88 19.58 1.50 -15.33
N TYR A 89 20.24 0.49 -15.87
CA TYR A 89 19.69 -0.36 -16.94
C TYR A 89 19.51 -1.83 -16.57
N THR A 90 20.34 -2.35 -15.67
CA THR A 90 20.35 -3.80 -15.37
C THR A 90 18.99 -4.33 -14.93
N ASN A 91 18.29 -3.60 -14.08
CA ASN A 91 16.96 -4.00 -13.61
C ASN A 91 15.94 -4.00 -14.74
N LEU A 92 16.02 -3.04 -15.66
CA LEU A 92 15.16 -2.96 -16.84
C LEU A 92 15.41 -4.14 -17.79
N PHE A 93 16.68 -4.52 -18.04
CA PHE A 93 16.98 -5.70 -18.83
C PHE A 93 16.47 -6.99 -18.17
N ARG A 94 16.63 -7.12 -16.85
CA ARG A 94 16.13 -8.28 -16.09
C ARG A 94 14.60 -8.41 -16.11
N GLU A 95 13.90 -7.30 -16.17
CA GLU A 95 12.44 -7.26 -16.24
C GLU A 95 11.93 -7.47 -17.67
N ILE A 96 12.50 -6.76 -18.62
CA ILE A 96 11.94 -6.66 -19.99
C ILE A 96 12.34 -7.86 -20.86
N PHE A 97 13.60 -8.32 -20.83
CA PHE A 97 14.04 -9.40 -21.71
C PHE A 97 13.25 -10.72 -21.55
N PRO A 98 12.89 -11.16 -20.32
CA PRO A 98 12.02 -12.32 -20.17
C PRO A 98 10.62 -12.14 -20.80
N ILE A 99 10.06 -10.93 -20.77
CA ILE A 99 8.75 -10.61 -21.38
C ILE A 99 8.81 -10.82 -22.90
N TYR A 100 9.98 -10.55 -23.50
CA TYR A 100 10.24 -10.78 -24.93
C TYR A 100 10.78 -12.18 -25.24
N GLY A 101 10.94 -13.04 -24.22
CA GLY A 101 11.50 -14.39 -24.37
C GLY A 101 12.98 -14.38 -24.81
N ILE A 102 13.72 -13.34 -24.43
CA ILE A 102 15.14 -13.20 -24.76
C ILE A 102 15.97 -13.76 -23.60
N PRO A 103 16.68 -14.88 -23.79
CA PRO A 103 17.66 -15.34 -22.83
C PRO A 103 18.83 -14.36 -22.78
N ALA A 104 19.23 -13.97 -21.57
CA ALA A 104 20.31 -12.99 -21.39
C ALA A 104 21.30 -13.44 -20.32
N ASN A 105 22.58 -13.18 -20.60
CA ASN A 105 23.66 -13.31 -19.62
C ASN A 105 24.05 -11.92 -19.13
N ILE A 106 23.49 -11.51 -17.97
CA ILE A 106 23.68 -10.17 -17.41
C ILE A 106 24.84 -10.23 -16.41
N THR A 107 25.92 -9.50 -16.67
CA THR A 107 27.16 -9.57 -15.87
C THR A 107 27.13 -8.71 -14.62
N ASP A 108 26.20 -7.73 -14.54
CA ASP A 108 26.09 -6.88 -13.35
C ASP A 108 25.66 -7.69 -12.12
N ARG A 109 26.26 -7.29 -11.01
CA ARG A 109 26.12 -8.01 -9.72
C ARG A 109 24.91 -7.50 -8.96
N PHE A 110 24.25 -8.41 -8.24
CA PHE A 110 23.18 -8.05 -7.30
C PHE A 110 23.76 -7.44 -6.04
N TYR A 111 23.13 -6.39 -5.51
CA TYR A 111 23.44 -5.89 -4.18
C TYR A 111 23.02 -6.90 -3.12
N LEU A 112 23.92 -7.27 -2.22
CA LEU A 112 23.65 -8.28 -1.19
C LEU A 112 22.54 -7.84 -0.23
N GLU A 113 22.51 -6.57 0.15
CA GLU A 113 21.45 -5.98 1.01
C GLU A 113 20.06 -6.07 0.42
N ARG A 114 19.93 -6.13 -0.92
CA ARG A 114 18.65 -6.22 -1.63
C ARG A 114 18.15 -7.65 -1.84
N SER A 115 18.94 -8.65 -1.43
CA SER A 115 18.47 -10.04 -1.46
C SER A 115 17.30 -10.22 -0.50
N PRO A 116 16.16 -10.79 -0.93
CA PRO A 116 15.02 -11.05 -0.04
C PRO A 116 15.42 -11.91 1.16
N LEU A 117 16.25 -12.93 0.96
CA LEU A 117 16.79 -13.78 2.02
C LEU A 117 17.63 -12.98 3.03
N VAL A 118 18.58 -12.19 2.54
CA VAL A 118 19.45 -11.39 3.42
C VAL A 118 18.64 -10.33 4.17
N SER A 119 17.66 -9.70 3.51
CA SER A 119 16.71 -8.77 4.15
C SER A 119 15.90 -9.46 5.25
N ALA A 120 15.46 -10.71 5.06
CA ALA A 120 14.76 -11.48 6.08
C ALA A 120 15.69 -11.78 7.29
N ILE A 121 16.93 -12.18 7.05
CA ILE A 121 17.92 -12.43 8.12
C ILE A 121 18.20 -11.14 8.91
N ILE A 122 18.39 -10.02 8.22
CA ILE A 122 18.59 -8.72 8.89
C ILE A 122 17.35 -8.33 9.68
N SER A 123 16.15 -8.52 9.15
CA SER A 123 14.91 -8.24 9.89
C SER A 123 14.80 -9.07 11.18
N LEU A 124 15.23 -10.34 11.17
CA LEU A 124 15.29 -11.17 12.37
C LEU A 124 16.28 -10.62 13.41
N LEU A 125 17.45 -10.17 12.97
CA LEU A 125 18.45 -9.55 13.85
C LEU A 125 17.99 -8.18 14.37
N GLU A 126 17.16 -7.48 13.64
CA GLU A 126 16.62 -6.17 14.04
C GLU A 126 15.53 -6.27 15.12
N ILE A 127 14.94 -7.43 15.40
CA ILE A 127 13.91 -7.57 16.46
C ILE A 127 14.42 -7.06 17.82
N PRO A 128 15.54 -7.55 18.37
CA PRO A 128 16.06 -7.03 19.64
C PRO A 128 16.63 -5.61 19.51
N ALA A 129 17.18 -5.27 18.36
CA ALA A 129 17.79 -3.97 18.11
C ALA A 129 16.76 -2.82 18.09
N ASN A 130 15.54 -3.11 17.65
CA ASN A 130 14.42 -2.17 17.50
C ASN A 130 13.35 -2.36 18.60
N ASP A 131 13.78 -2.70 19.81
CA ASP A 131 12.90 -2.83 20.97
C ASP A 131 11.68 -3.74 20.73
N TYR A 132 11.89 -4.86 20.02
CA TYR A 132 10.84 -5.85 19.74
C TYR A 132 9.58 -5.23 19.09
N ALA A 133 9.77 -4.33 18.13
CA ALA A 133 8.67 -3.71 17.39
C ALA A 133 7.78 -4.78 16.73
N ILE A 134 6.47 -4.71 16.99
CA ILE A 134 5.50 -5.73 16.54
C ILE A 134 5.47 -5.86 15.02
N SER A 135 5.58 -4.76 14.28
CA SER A 135 5.67 -4.80 12.81
C SER A 135 6.87 -5.60 12.29
N GLY A 136 8.02 -5.50 12.98
CA GLY A 136 9.21 -6.29 12.68
C GLY A 136 9.01 -7.78 13.01
N ILE A 137 8.38 -8.09 14.14
CA ILE A 137 8.05 -9.46 14.54
C ILE A 137 7.13 -10.11 13.52
N VAL A 138 6.03 -9.45 13.17
CA VAL A 138 5.06 -9.94 12.17
C VAL A 138 5.74 -10.18 10.82
N LYS A 139 6.55 -9.22 10.34
CA LYS A 139 7.30 -9.35 9.10
C LYS A 139 8.20 -10.58 9.08
N VAL A 140 8.90 -10.85 10.18
CA VAL A 140 9.80 -12.01 10.29
C VAL A 140 9.02 -13.33 10.34
N LEU A 141 7.92 -13.39 11.11
CA LEU A 141 7.08 -14.59 11.20
C LEU A 141 6.38 -14.93 9.88
N MET A 142 6.09 -13.92 9.04
CA MET A 142 5.52 -14.13 7.70
C MET A 142 6.56 -14.55 6.65
N SER A 143 7.84 -14.55 6.99
CA SER A 143 8.89 -14.89 6.03
C SER A 143 8.95 -16.39 5.75
N SER A 144 8.89 -16.78 4.49
CA SER A 144 9.03 -18.16 4.02
C SER A 144 10.46 -18.73 4.14
N TYR A 145 11.43 -17.88 4.46
CA TYR A 145 12.84 -18.30 4.64
C TYR A 145 13.13 -18.96 5.99
N PHE A 146 12.16 -18.97 6.91
CA PHE A 146 12.33 -19.50 8.27
C PHE A 146 11.33 -20.60 8.58
N ASP A 147 11.83 -21.72 9.12
CA ASP A 147 11.00 -22.78 9.68
C ASP A 147 10.93 -22.62 11.22
N PHE A 148 9.99 -21.80 11.68
CA PHE A 148 9.81 -21.58 13.11
C PHE A 148 9.35 -22.84 13.84
N CYS A 149 8.60 -23.73 13.15
CA CYS A 149 8.15 -24.99 13.74
C CYS A 149 9.35 -25.89 14.11
N ALA A 150 10.37 -25.94 13.26
CA ALA A 150 11.60 -26.68 13.56
C ALA A 150 12.36 -26.08 14.75
N GLY A 151 12.40 -24.74 14.85
CA GLY A 151 13.12 -24.02 15.91
C GLY A 151 12.42 -24.02 17.27
N THR A 152 11.09 -24.11 17.32
CA THR A 152 10.28 -23.94 18.54
C THR A 152 9.46 -25.15 18.94
N GLY A 153 9.23 -26.09 18.02
CA GLY A 153 8.36 -27.25 18.18
C GLY A 153 6.87 -26.96 17.92
N ARG A 154 6.50 -25.71 17.52
CA ARG A 154 5.14 -25.32 17.15
C ARG A 154 5.14 -24.33 16.00
N GLU A 155 4.05 -24.26 15.26
CA GLU A 155 3.80 -23.21 14.29
C GLU A 155 3.51 -21.89 15.02
N LEU A 156 4.20 -20.83 14.67
CA LEU A 156 3.97 -19.50 15.25
C LEU A 156 3.05 -18.70 14.32
N LYS A 157 1.96 -18.18 14.87
CA LYS A 157 0.95 -17.43 14.11
C LYS A 157 1.12 -15.93 14.32
N PRO A 158 1.58 -15.17 13.30
CA PRO A 158 1.77 -13.73 13.43
C PRO A 158 0.46 -12.99 13.74
N ASP A 159 -0.68 -13.50 13.27
CA ASP A 159 -2.00 -12.90 13.50
C ASP A 159 -2.41 -12.86 14.97
N ASN A 160 -2.02 -13.85 15.77
CA ASN A 160 -2.31 -13.88 17.20
C ASN A 160 -1.57 -12.74 17.91
N ILE A 161 -0.25 -12.61 17.66
CA ILE A 161 0.58 -11.56 18.27
C ILE A 161 0.08 -10.18 17.82
N TYR A 162 -0.22 -10.02 16.54
CA TYR A 162 -0.71 -8.76 15.98
C TYR A 162 -2.05 -8.36 16.60
N SER A 163 -3.01 -9.29 16.68
CA SER A 163 -4.35 -9.03 17.22
C SER A 163 -4.30 -8.66 18.71
N ALA A 164 -3.50 -9.39 19.50
CA ALA A 164 -3.30 -9.07 20.91
C ALA A 164 -2.64 -7.70 21.10
N SER A 165 -1.61 -7.40 20.28
CA SER A 165 -0.92 -6.11 20.34
C SER A 165 -1.82 -4.94 19.94
N ARG A 166 -2.68 -5.13 18.93
CA ARG A 166 -3.65 -4.12 18.50
C ARG A 166 -4.67 -3.83 19.60
N GLU A 167 -5.21 -4.86 20.22
CA GLU A 167 -6.20 -4.70 21.29
C GLU A 167 -5.62 -4.01 22.52
N LEU A 168 -4.38 -4.33 22.88
CA LEU A 168 -3.67 -3.72 24.01
C LEU A 168 -2.91 -2.45 23.65
N LYS A 169 -2.94 -2.00 22.40
CA LYS A 169 -2.27 -0.79 21.87
C LYS A 169 -0.75 -0.78 22.09
N ILE A 170 -0.09 -1.90 21.81
CA ILE A 170 1.34 -2.07 22.07
C ILE A 170 2.07 -2.17 20.74
N LYS A 171 2.95 -1.20 20.43
CA LYS A 171 3.81 -1.21 19.24
C LYS A 171 5.14 -1.88 19.45
N SER A 172 5.71 -1.77 20.65
CA SER A 172 7.04 -2.29 20.98
C SER A 172 7.20 -2.56 22.48
N GLY A 173 8.37 -3.10 22.86
CA GLY A 173 8.70 -3.37 24.25
C GLY A 173 8.40 -4.79 24.67
N ARG A 174 9.45 -5.63 24.82
CA ARG A 174 9.31 -7.04 25.17
C ARG A 174 8.61 -7.29 26.50
N GLU A 175 9.16 -6.72 27.57
CA GLU A 175 8.64 -6.94 28.94
C GLU A 175 7.27 -6.25 29.10
N PHE A 176 7.12 -5.07 28.53
CA PHE A 176 5.86 -4.35 28.55
C PHE A 176 4.75 -5.13 27.84
N TRP A 177 5.05 -5.73 26.68
CA TRP A 177 4.10 -6.55 25.92
C TRP A 177 3.65 -7.77 26.76
N LYS A 178 4.62 -8.50 27.31
CA LYS A 178 4.34 -9.72 28.10
C LYS A 178 3.49 -9.40 29.32
N GLU A 179 3.90 -8.42 30.11
CA GLU A 179 3.20 -8.00 31.32
C GLU A 179 1.75 -7.59 31.05
N ARG A 180 1.51 -6.83 29.96
CA ARG A 180 0.17 -6.37 29.57
C ARG A 180 -0.71 -7.54 29.11
N VAL A 181 -0.18 -8.49 28.38
CA VAL A 181 -0.91 -9.68 27.93
C VAL A 181 -1.26 -10.58 29.12
N GLU A 182 -0.31 -10.84 30.03
CA GLU A 182 -0.54 -11.64 31.25
C GLU A 182 -1.62 -10.99 32.13
N ARG A 183 -1.55 -9.68 32.37
CA ARG A 183 -2.60 -8.95 33.14
C ARG A 183 -3.98 -9.07 32.47
N ARG A 184 -4.05 -8.98 31.14
CA ARG A 184 -5.32 -9.14 30.42
C ARG A 184 -5.87 -10.54 30.56
N ILE A 185 -5.03 -11.56 30.49
CA ILE A 185 -5.42 -12.96 30.73
C ILE A 185 -5.99 -13.13 32.12
N ASP A 186 -5.33 -12.59 33.14
CA ASP A 186 -5.80 -12.69 34.54
C ASP A 186 -7.12 -11.93 34.75
N PHE A 187 -7.26 -10.75 34.15
CA PHE A 187 -8.52 -10.00 34.17
C PHE A 187 -9.69 -10.79 33.54
N ILE A 188 -9.46 -11.40 32.38
CA ILE A 188 -10.49 -12.20 31.69
C ILE A 188 -10.87 -13.41 32.52
N LYS A 189 -9.92 -14.11 33.15
CA LYS A 189 -10.20 -15.25 34.05
C LYS A 189 -11.05 -14.84 35.24
N ALA A 190 -10.71 -13.74 35.91
CA ALA A 190 -11.50 -13.22 37.02
C ALA A 190 -12.92 -12.83 36.58
N LYS A 191 -13.06 -12.27 35.37
CA LYS A 191 -14.38 -11.89 34.85
C LYS A 191 -15.22 -13.10 34.47
N LEU A 192 -14.64 -14.17 33.93
CA LEU A 192 -15.31 -15.42 33.62
C LEU A 192 -15.95 -16.06 34.87
N GLU A 193 -15.31 -15.96 36.06
CA GLU A 193 -15.85 -16.47 37.31
C GLU A 193 -17.09 -15.71 37.80
N MET A 194 -17.28 -14.45 37.34
CA MET A 194 -18.38 -13.57 37.76
C MET A 194 -19.50 -13.47 36.73
N THR A 195 -19.30 -13.97 35.52
CA THR A 195 -20.24 -13.80 34.40
C THR A 195 -21.21 -14.96 34.34
N ASN A 196 -22.53 -14.64 34.40
CA ASN A 196 -23.64 -15.60 34.25
C ASN A 196 -24.32 -15.53 32.88
N ASP A 197 -23.89 -14.61 31.99
CA ASP A 197 -24.41 -14.43 30.65
C ASP A 197 -23.63 -15.31 29.66
N GLU A 198 -24.35 -16.19 28.98
CA GLU A 198 -23.76 -17.20 28.05
C GLU A 198 -23.05 -16.55 26.84
N ASP A 199 -23.58 -15.45 26.30
CA ASP A 199 -22.97 -14.73 25.18
C ASP A 199 -21.67 -14.00 25.59
N GLU A 200 -21.70 -13.37 26.78
CA GLU A 200 -20.53 -12.74 27.38
C GLU A 200 -19.45 -13.79 27.71
N TYR A 201 -19.86 -14.92 28.28
CA TYR A 201 -18.97 -16.03 28.58
C TYR A 201 -18.27 -16.55 27.33
N ASN A 202 -19.00 -16.82 26.26
CA ASN A 202 -18.44 -17.28 24.98
C ASN A 202 -17.51 -16.25 24.32
N HIS A 203 -17.77 -14.97 24.50
CA HIS A 203 -16.86 -13.91 24.03
C HIS A 203 -15.57 -13.89 24.82
N LEU A 204 -15.64 -13.94 26.16
CA LEU A 204 -14.48 -13.94 27.04
C LEU A 204 -13.59 -15.19 26.81
N ILE A 205 -14.17 -16.35 26.54
CA ILE A 205 -13.43 -17.57 26.19
C ILE A 205 -12.65 -17.39 24.87
N ARG A 206 -13.25 -16.78 23.86
CA ARG A 206 -12.56 -16.51 22.58
C ARG A 206 -11.40 -15.53 22.77
N GLU A 207 -11.61 -14.50 23.57
CA GLU A 207 -10.60 -13.52 23.92
C GLU A 207 -9.46 -14.16 24.72
N LEU A 208 -9.77 -14.97 25.74
CA LEU A 208 -8.79 -15.72 26.52
C LEU A 208 -7.92 -16.62 25.66
N ASN A 209 -8.52 -17.33 24.71
CA ASN A 209 -7.79 -18.18 23.78
C ASN A 209 -6.83 -17.36 22.89
N LEU A 210 -7.28 -16.21 22.36
CA LEU A 210 -6.45 -15.33 21.58
C LEU A 210 -5.19 -14.89 22.34
N PHE A 211 -5.35 -14.39 23.56
CA PHE A 211 -4.23 -13.90 24.37
C PHE A 211 -3.30 -15.03 24.83
N ASN A 212 -3.81 -16.21 25.17
CA ASN A 212 -2.99 -17.37 25.52
C ASN A 212 -2.17 -17.84 24.29
N GLU A 213 -2.78 -17.98 23.12
CA GLU A 213 -2.06 -18.36 21.90
C GLU A 213 -1.02 -17.29 21.50
N ALA A 214 -1.36 -16.00 21.60
CA ALA A 214 -0.45 -14.92 21.33
C ALA A 214 0.78 -14.95 22.25
N LEU A 215 0.57 -15.22 23.55
CA LEU A 215 1.64 -15.34 24.53
C LEU A 215 2.57 -16.51 24.19
N LEU A 216 2.01 -17.68 23.86
CA LEU A 216 2.77 -18.86 23.47
C LEU A 216 3.55 -18.64 22.16
N ASP A 217 2.97 -17.94 21.18
CA ASP A 217 3.65 -17.61 19.92
C ASP A 217 4.79 -16.62 20.15
N PHE A 218 4.57 -15.60 20.98
CA PHE A 218 5.60 -14.63 21.35
C PHE A 218 6.75 -15.29 22.11
N GLU A 219 6.47 -16.11 23.13
CA GLU A 219 7.47 -16.85 23.88
C GLU A 219 8.26 -17.84 23.00
N GLY A 220 7.58 -18.47 22.03
CA GLY A 220 8.22 -19.31 21.03
C GLY A 220 9.26 -18.55 20.23
N LEU A 221 8.92 -17.36 19.71
CA LEU A 221 9.86 -16.49 19.02
C LEU A 221 11.01 -16.05 19.93
N MET A 222 10.70 -15.69 21.19
CA MET A 222 11.73 -15.24 22.14
C MET A 222 12.79 -16.32 22.40
N LYS A 223 12.45 -17.62 22.45
CA LYS A 223 13.43 -18.72 22.56
C LYS A 223 14.50 -18.69 21.47
N ILE A 224 14.18 -18.20 20.27
CA ILE A 224 15.11 -18.06 19.17
C ILE A 224 15.93 -16.77 19.33
N VAL A 225 15.26 -15.66 19.58
CA VAL A 225 15.87 -14.32 19.66
C VAL A 225 16.74 -14.17 20.90
N ASP A 226 16.42 -14.86 22.02
CA ASP A 226 17.17 -14.83 23.28
C ASP A 226 18.58 -15.41 23.16
N LYS A 227 18.88 -16.13 22.11
CA LYS A 227 20.26 -16.51 21.82
C LYS A 227 21.17 -15.29 21.64
N PHE A 228 20.61 -14.12 21.33
CA PHE A 228 21.31 -12.85 21.22
C PHE A 228 21.19 -11.94 22.46
N SER A 229 20.53 -12.39 23.52
CA SER A 229 20.18 -11.55 24.69
C SER A 229 21.35 -11.21 25.64
N ALA A 230 22.57 -11.72 25.39
CA ALA A 230 23.74 -11.35 26.19
C ALA A 230 23.99 -9.84 26.06
N GLU A 231 24.23 -9.16 27.18
CA GLU A 231 24.52 -7.72 27.23
C GLU A 231 25.70 -7.34 26.30
N THR A 232 26.73 -8.17 26.30
CA THR A 232 27.88 -8.03 25.41
C THR A 232 28.38 -9.41 24.96
N MET A 233 28.97 -9.50 23.79
CA MET A 233 29.55 -10.73 23.21
C MET A 233 30.82 -10.43 22.42
N THR A 234 31.66 -11.44 22.25
CA THR A 234 32.83 -11.37 21.36
C THR A 234 32.37 -11.60 19.90
N PRO A 235 33.17 -11.22 18.89
CA PRO A 235 32.85 -11.54 17.48
C PRO A 235 32.65 -13.04 17.24
N SER A 236 33.45 -13.89 17.81
CA SER A 236 33.31 -15.35 17.69
C SER A 236 32.02 -15.87 18.33
N GLU A 237 31.64 -15.38 19.52
CA GLU A 237 30.36 -15.73 20.16
C GLU A 237 29.15 -15.29 19.31
N PHE A 238 29.21 -14.09 18.73
CA PHE A 238 28.14 -13.61 17.84
C PHE A 238 28.03 -14.49 16.58
N LYS A 239 29.16 -14.79 15.91
CA LYS A 239 29.23 -15.65 14.73
C LYS A 239 28.62 -17.04 14.99
N GLU A 240 28.96 -17.66 16.11
CA GLU A 240 28.45 -18.97 16.49
C GLU A 240 26.95 -18.96 16.75
N ARG A 241 26.45 -17.97 17.50
CA ARG A 241 25.03 -17.81 17.79
C ARG A 241 24.21 -17.53 16.52
N LEU A 242 24.71 -16.67 15.63
CA LEU A 242 24.06 -16.41 14.35
C LEU A 242 23.91 -17.71 13.54
N ARG A 243 24.97 -18.48 13.40
CA ARG A 243 24.94 -19.77 12.69
C ARG A 243 24.02 -20.79 13.36
N GLU A 244 23.98 -20.83 14.67
CA GLU A 244 23.07 -21.68 15.42
C GLU A 244 21.59 -21.32 15.15
N VAL A 245 21.27 -20.02 15.19
CA VAL A 245 19.91 -19.54 14.89
C VAL A 245 19.50 -19.89 13.45
N LEU A 246 20.34 -19.59 12.46
CA LEU A 246 20.04 -19.88 11.05
C LEU A 246 19.85 -21.39 10.80
N ARG A 247 20.63 -22.25 11.45
CA ARG A 247 20.44 -23.71 11.37
C ARG A 247 19.16 -24.16 12.07
N SER A 248 18.84 -23.61 13.25
CA SER A 248 17.60 -23.98 13.97
C SER A 248 16.34 -23.61 13.18
N LEU A 249 16.42 -22.57 12.37
CA LEU A 249 15.35 -22.12 11.46
C LEU A 249 15.40 -22.78 10.07
N ARG A 250 16.32 -23.74 9.85
CA ARG A 250 16.49 -24.51 8.61
C ARG A 250 16.54 -23.63 7.35
N VAL A 251 17.26 -22.50 7.40
CA VAL A 251 17.29 -21.53 6.30
C VAL A 251 17.76 -22.17 4.98
N GLU A 252 18.78 -23.04 5.04
CA GLU A 252 19.32 -23.73 3.85
C GLU A 252 18.27 -24.66 3.21
N GLU A 253 17.49 -25.39 4.02
CA GLU A 253 16.44 -26.26 3.52
C GLU A 253 15.25 -25.46 2.98
N GLN A 254 14.93 -24.33 3.60
CA GLN A 254 13.86 -23.47 3.10
C GLN A 254 14.19 -22.88 1.71
N ILE A 255 15.44 -22.50 1.45
CA ILE A 255 15.87 -22.06 0.10
C ILE A 255 15.56 -23.14 -0.95
N LEU A 256 15.67 -24.43 -0.61
CA LEU A 256 15.47 -25.54 -1.54
C LEU A 256 13.99 -25.99 -1.68
N LYS A 257 13.09 -25.54 -0.79
CA LYS A 257 11.67 -25.96 -0.75
C LYS A 257 10.75 -25.24 -1.74
N PHE A 258 11.21 -24.20 -2.45
CA PHE A 258 10.38 -23.45 -3.38
C PHE A 258 9.80 -24.33 -4.51
N PRO A 259 8.54 -24.07 -4.95
CA PRO A 259 7.85 -24.93 -5.92
C PRO A 259 8.52 -24.93 -7.30
N ARG A 260 8.52 -26.08 -7.94
CA ARG A 260 9.27 -26.44 -9.17
C ARG A 260 8.65 -25.87 -10.45
N SER A 261 8.73 -24.58 -10.71
CA SER A 261 8.50 -24.01 -12.05
C SER A 261 9.83 -23.62 -12.70
N VAL A 262 9.88 -23.49 -14.03
CA VAL A 262 11.13 -23.20 -14.77
C VAL A 262 11.80 -21.89 -14.34
N ALA A 263 11.02 -20.91 -13.91
CA ALA A 263 11.52 -19.63 -13.38
C ALA A 263 12.17 -19.74 -11.99
N VAL A 264 11.85 -20.79 -11.25
CA VAL A 264 12.24 -21.00 -9.84
C VAL A 264 13.69 -21.44 -9.67
N HIS A 265 14.30 -22.07 -10.69
CA HIS A 265 15.72 -22.47 -10.59
C HIS A 265 16.66 -21.28 -10.43
N ASP A 266 16.38 -20.18 -11.12
CA ASP A 266 17.20 -18.97 -11.03
C ASP A 266 17.03 -18.26 -9.68
N GLU A 267 15.84 -18.36 -9.06
CA GLU A 267 15.57 -17.83 -7.72
C GLU A 267 16.28 -18.63 -6.63
N ILE A 268 16.26 -19.96 -6.72
CA ILE A 268 16.99 -20.85 -5.78
C ILE A 268 18.49 -20.58 -5.88
N GLU A 269 19.05 -20.50 -7.09
CA GLU A 269 20.47 -20.23 -7.28
C GLU A 269 20.83 -18.84 -6.75
N ARG A 270 20.00 -17.83 -7.02
CA ARG A 270 20.18 -16.47 -6.49
C ARG A 270 20.23 -16.45 -4.97
N ASP A 271 19.26 -17.08 -4.31
CA ASP A 271 19.14 -17.08 -2.85
C ASP A 271 20.26 -17.91 -2.20
N ALA A 272 20.62 -19.06 -2.78
CA ALA A 272 21.76 -19.87 -2.34
C ALA A 272 23.09 -19.09 -2.42
N ARG A 273 23.32 -18.37 -3.53
CA ARG A 273 24.50 -17.51 -3.71
C ARG A 273 24.50 -16.32 -2.74
N ALA A 274 23.32 -15.71 -2.53
CA ALA A 274 23.16 -14.61 -1.57
C ALA A 274 23.49 -15.09 -0.15
N TYR A 275 22.99 -16.29 0.23
CA TYR A 275 23.27 -16.89 1.54
C TYR A 275 24.76 -17.19 1.73
N GLN A 276 25.37 -17.87 0.76
CA GLN A 276 26.80 -18.14 0.80
C GLN A 276 27.60 -16.84 0.94
N LYS A 277 27.30 -15.82 0.11
CA LYS A 277 28.02 -14.55 0.16
C LYS A 277 27.75 -13.78 1.46
N PHE A 278 26.55 -13.86 2.02
CA PHE A 278 26.23 -13.28 3.32
C PHE A 278 27.12 -13.90 4.44
N ILE A 279 27.20 -15.22 4.50
CA ILE A 279 28.02 -15.92 5.49
C ILE A 279 29.52 -15.57 5.30
N GLU A 280 30.02 -15.54 4.06
CA GLU A 280 31.40 -15.10 3.77
C GLU A 280 31.68 -13.68 4.29
N VAL A 281 30.79 -12.72 4.01
CA VAL A 281 30.96 -11.32 4.45
C VAL A 281 30.94 -11.22 5.97
N VAL A 282 30.01 -11.93 6.64
CA VAL A 282 29.97 -11.97 8.09
C VAL A 282 31.28 -12.53 8.66
N ASP A 283 31.79 -13.62 8.11
CA ASP A 283 33.03 -14.23 8.53
C ASP A 283 34.23 -13.29 8.33
N GLU A 284 34.39 -12.73 7.12
CA GLU A 284 35.48 -11.80 6.78
C GLU A 284 35.48 -10.56 7.71
N VAL A 285 34.33 -9.94 7.92
CA VAL A 285 34.22 -8.72 8.73
C VAL A 285 34.54 -9.01 10.18
N LEU A 286 34.04 -10.11 10.76
CA LEU A 286 34.27 -10.45 12.14
C LEU A 286 35.72 -10.92 12.37
N GLU A 287 36.34 -11.63 11.43
CA GLU A 287 37.75 -12.04 11.49
C GLU A 287 38.71 -10.84 11.44
N VAL A 288 38.45 -9.89 10.53
CA VAL A 288 39.21 -8.63 10.46
C VAL A 288 39.09 -7.85 11.76
N PHE A 289 37.89 -7.86 12.36
CA PHE A 289 37.64 -7.17 13.62
C PHE A 289 38.39 -7.85 14.78
N GLU A 290 38.39 -9.19 14.87
CA GLU A 290 39.17 -9.96 15.85
C GLU A 290 40.67 -9.76 15.69
N PHE A 291 41.14 -9.65 14.45
CA PHE A 291 42.58 -9.46 14.17
C PHE A 291 43.10 -8.08 14.60
N ASN A 292 42.29 -7.02 14.35
CA ASN A 292 42.66 -5.63 14.62
C ASN A 292 42.44 -5.21 16.09
N MET A 293 41.54 -5.88 16.80
CA MET A 293 41.20 -5.61 18.19
C MET A 293 41.79 -6.69 19.09
N LYS A 294 42.09 -6.33 20.35
CA LYS A 294 42.54 -7.34 21.32
C LYS A 294 41.47 -8.42 21.46
N ARG A 295 41.80 -9.68 21.19
CA ARG A 295 40.92 -10.87 21.10
C ARG A 295 39.84 -11.04 22.20
N ARG A 296 39.75 -10.17 23.21
CA ARG A 296 38.82 -10.25 24.35
C ARG A 296 37.81 -9.09 24.43
N GLU A 297 37.79 -8.21 23.46
CA GLU A 297 36.81 -7.11 23.49
C GLU A 297 35.41 -7.63 23.21
N ARG A 298 34.47 -7.14 24.00
CA ARG A 298 33.07 -7.53 23.95
C ARG A 298 32.22 -6.30 23.57
N TYR A 299 31.32 -6.48 22.64
CA TYR A 299 30.43 -5.40 22.14
C TYR A 299 28.98 -5.77 22.34
N ARG A 300 28.12 -4.77 22.39
CA ARG A 300 26.67 -4.96 22.43
C ARG A 300 26.16 -5.56 21.11
N PHE A 301 25.07 -6.29 21.16
CA PHE A 301 24.45 -6.92 20.00
C PHE A 301 24.20 -5.95 18.84
N ASN A 302 23.64 -4.75 19.14
CA ASN A 302 23.34 -3.73 18.12
C ASN A 302 24.57 -3.31 17.32
N PHE A 303 25.76 -3.29 17.96
CA PHE A 303 27.01 -3.00 17.26
C PHE A 303 27.25 -3.98 16.10
N TYR A 304 27.03 -5.29 16.34
CA TYR A 304 27.23 -6.31 15.30
C TYR A 304 26.19 -6.19 14.18
N VAL A 305 24.93 -5.91 14.52
CA VAL A 305 23.88 -5.69 13.51
C VAL A 305 24.25 -4.52 12.60
N ASP A 306 24.66 -3.39 13.17
CA ASP A 306 25.07 -2.21 12.40
C ASP A 306 26.32 -2.45 11.56
N LEU A 307 27.28 -3.18 12.09
CA LEU A 307 28.50 -3.55 11.39
C LEU A 307 28.18 -4.41 10.15
N ILE A 308 27.36 -5.44 10.31
CA ILE A 308 26.93 -6.32 9.21
C ILE A 308 26.12 -5.53 8.18
N LYS A 309 25.18 -4.70 8.59
CA LYS A 309 24.38 -3.85 7.67
C LYS A 309 25.28 -2.97 6.80
N LYS A 310 26.29 -2.33 7.41
CA LYS A 310 27.28 -1.53 6.67
C LYS A 310 28.15 -2.35 5.73
N ALA A 311 28.49 -3.56 6.12
CA ALA A 311 29.28 -4.46 5.28
C ALA A 311 28.50 -4.93 4.06
N ILE A 312 27.28 -5.46 4.25
CA ILE A 312 26.46 -6.00 3.16
C ILE A 312 26.00 -4.91 2.16
N SER A 313 25.83 -3.65 2.59
CA SER A 313 25.41 -2.55 1.72
C SER A 313 26.40 -2.23 0.61
N ARG A 314 27.67 -2.62 0.79
CA ARG A 314 28.76 -2.39 -0.18
C ARG A 314 29.09 -3.62 -1.01
N VAL A 315 28.56 -4.77 -0.65
CA VAL A 315 28.89 -6.05 -1.27
C VAL A 315 27.90 -6.38 -2.38
N ARG A 316 28.44 -6.89 -3.49
CA ARG A 316 27.66 -7.42 -4.60
C ARG A 316 28.00 -8.90 -4.80
N TYR A 317 27.04 -9.69 -5.24
CA TYR A 317 27.23 -11.11 -5.57
C TYR A 317 26.72 -11.42 -6.95
N ASN A 318 27.28 -12.47 -7.57
CA ASN A 318 26.88 -12.93 -8.91
C ASN A 318 26.09 -14.23 -8.83
N ILE A 319 25.07 -14.33 -9.69
CA ILE A 319 24.58 -15.62 -10.15
C ILE A 319 25.56 -16.11 -11.21
N ARG A 320 25.84 -17.41 -11.23
CA ARG A 320 26.84 -18.02 -12.12
C ARG A 320 26.57 -17.64 -13.58
N GLN A 321 27.57 -17.02 -14.25
CA GLN A 321 27.49 -16.75 -15.68
C GLN A 321 27.44 -18.09 -16.43
N LYS A 322 26.41 -18.27 -17.24
CA LYS A 322 26.33 -19.41 -18.15
C LYS A 322 27.08 -19.04 -19.42
N TYR A 323 28.30 -19.54 -19.56
CA TYR A 323 29.13 -19.28 -20.76
C TYR A 323 28.38 -19.73 -22.02
N GLY A 324 28.34 -18.84 -23.05
CA GLY A 324 27.61 -19.13 -24.30
C GLY A 324 26.08 -19.10 -24.20
N TYR A 325 25.50 -18.58 -23.09
CA TYR A 325 24.06 -18.54 -22.93
C TYR A 325 23.49 -17.13 -23.18
N GLY A 326 22.66 -17.01 -24.22
CA GLY A 326 21.85 -15.82 -24.46
C GLY A 326 22.62 -14.56 -24.81
N VAL A 327 21.91 -13.44 -24.90
CA VAL A 327 22.46 -12.12 -25.19
C VAL A 327 23.35 -11.66 -24.05
N TYR A 328 24.52 -11.15 -24.37
CA TYR A 328 25.50 -10.69 -23.39
C TYR A 328 25.20 -9.23 -22.99
N VAL A 329 24.81 -9.00 -21.74
CA VAL A 329 24.48 -7.67 -21.20
C VAL A 329 25.52 -7.29 -20.15
N THR A 330 26.25 -6.19 -20.36
CA THR A 330 27.41 -5.88 -19.52
C THR A 330 27.72 -4.38 -19.43
N ALA A 331 28.61 -4.01 -18.51
CA ALA A 331 29.22 -2.68 -18.51
C ALA A 331 30.14 -2.51 -19.74
N LEU A 332 30.21 -1.30 -20.29
CA LEU A 332 31.01 -1.03 -21.48
C LEU A 332 32.48 -1.35 -21.27
N GLU A 333 33.02 -1.12 -20.07
CA GLU A 333 34.38 -1.45 -19.69
C GLU A 333 34.73 -2.95 -19.78
N GLU A 334 33.74 -3.81 -19.53
CA GLU A 334 33.90 -5.27 -19.52
C GLU A 334 33.92 -5.86 -20.94
N THR A 335 33.60 -5.07 -21.96
CA THR A 335 33.67 -5.51 -23.37
C THR A 335 35.08 -5.55 -23.96
N ARG A 336 36.09 -5.06 -23.23
CA ARG A 336 37.49 -5.00 -23.67
C ARG A 336 38.04 -6.39 -23.95
N GLY A 337 38.61 -6.57 -25.15
CA GLY A 337 39.20 -7.83 -25.58
C GLY A 337 38.17 -8.94 -25.93
N LEU A 338 36.89 -8.67 -25.80
CA LEU A 338 35.84 -9.56 -26.27
C LEU A 338 35.51 -9.25 -27.75
N ASN A 339 34.79 -10.17 -28.41
CA ASN A 339 34.50 -10.06 -29.83
C ASN A 339 33.03 -10.44 -30.08
N PHE A 340 32.28 -9.48 -30.60
CA PHE A 340 30.84 -9.63 -30.82
C PHE A 340 30.52 -9.46 -32.32
N ASP A 341 29.48 -10.17 -32.78
CA ASP A 341 28.96 -9.97 -34.12
C ASP A 341 28.11 -8.69 -34.21
N VAL A 342 27.27 -8.49 -33.18
CA VAL A 342 26.42 -7.29 -33.02
C VAL A 342 26.75 -6.62 -31.69
N MET A 343 27.04 -5.30 -31.76
CA MET A 343 27.25 -4.46 -30.56
C MET A 343 26.12 -3.42 -30.45
N ILE A 344 25.49 -3.35 -29.29
CA ILE A 344 24.48 -2.36 -28.92
C ILE A 344 25.02 -1.58 -27.74
N ILE A 345 25.23 -0.26 -27.89
CA ILE A 345 25.65 0.61 -26.78
C ILE A 345 24.45 1.44 -26.32
N ALA A 346 23.96 1.18 -25.13
CA ALA A 346 22.75 1.78 -24.58
C ALA A 346 23.06 2.90 -23.58
N GLY A 347 22.16 3.87 -23.47
CA GLY A 347 22.24 4.94 -22.49
C GLY A 347 23.26 6.01 -22.83
N LEU A 348 23.41 6.36 -24.09
CA LEU A 348 24.33 7.39 -24.54
C LEU A 348 23.79 8.80 -24.28
N VAL A 349 23.78 9.19 -23.01
CA VAL A 349 23.29 10.48 -22.49
C VAL A 349 24.46 11.36 -22.07
N ASP A 350 24.38 12.66 -22.35
CA ASP A 350 25.37 13.64 -21.88
C ASP A 350 25.38 13.71 -20.34
N THR A 351 26.51 14.01 -19.74
CA THR A 351 26.77 13.95 -18.29
C THR A 351 26.79 12.54 -17.67
N GLU A 352 26.27 11.53 -18.34
CA GLU A 352 26.41 10.12 -17.95
C GLU A 352 27.60 9.47 -18.66
N PHE A 353 27.68 9.66 -19.98
CA PHE A 353 28.82 9.25 -20.82
C PHE A 353 29.02 10.23 -21.99
N PRO A 354 30.02 11.12 -21.90
CA PRO A 354 31.07 11.23 -20.88
C PRO A 354 30.53 11.69 -19.54
N SER A 355 31.08 11.11 -18.47
CA SER A 355 30.73 11.48 -17.09
C SER A 355 31.43 12.79 -16.68
N VAL A 356 30.81 13.46 -15.70
CA VAL A 356 31.44 14.65 -15.11
C VAL A 356 32.63 14.22 -14.27
N TYR A 357 33.78 14.90 -14.44
CA TYR A 357 34.95 14.63 -13.61
C TYR A 357 34.69 15.08 -12.17
N GLU A 358 34.83 14.17 -11.25
CA GLU A 358 34.82 14.43 -9.81
C GLU A 358 36.18 14.11 -9.21
N PRO A 359 36.87 15.09 -8.59
CA PRO A 359 38.18 14.83 -7.99
C PRO A 359 38.06 13.96 -6.73
N GLU A 360 38.88 12.94 -6.62
CA GLU A 360 38.98 12.09 -5.44
C GLU A 360 39.64 12.84 -4.27
N VAL A 361 38.84 13.39 -3.37
CA VAL A 361 39.26 14.30 -2.30
C VAL A 361 40.24 13.64 -1.29
N PHE A 362 40.12 12.32 -1.11
CA PHE A 362 40.93 11.57 -0.12
C PHE A 362 42.27 11.08 -0.64
N LEU A 363 42.58 11.24 -1.94
CA LEU A 363 43.89 10.89 -2.49
C LEU A 363 44.79 12.11 -2.57
N SER A 364 46.11 11.90 -2.42
CA SER A 364 47.11 12.94 -2.66
C SER A 364 47.08 13.38 -4.12
N GLU A 365 47.50 14.61 -4.41
CA GLU A 365 47.49 15.18 -5.77
C GLU A 365 48.27 14.28 -6.78
N GLU A 366 49.33 13.63 -6.33
CA GLU A 366 50.14 12.72 -7.15
C GLU A 366 49.39 11.43 -7.55
N LEU A 367 48.47 10.97 -6.72
CA LEU A 367 47.67 9.75 -6.92
C LEU A 367 46.32 10.04 -7.59
N ARG A 368 45.87 11.29 -7.61
CA ARG A 368 44.59 11.68 -8.19
C ARG A 368 44.63 11.52 -9.70
N LYS A 369 43.57 10.94 -10.24
CA LYS A 369 43.32 10.98 -11.66
C LYS A 369 43.05 12.43 -12.08
N THR A 370 43.82 12.95 -13.07
CA THR A 370 43.57 14.31 -13.54
C THR A 370 42.33 14.36 -14.44
N GLU A 371 41.65 15.51 -14.53
CA GLU A 371 40.52 15.73 -15.44
C GLU A 371 40.86 15.39 -16.90
N TRP A 372 42.06 15.74 -17.34
CA TRP A 372 42.51 15.42 -18.69
C TRP A 372 42.61 13.91 -18.92
N ARG A 373 43.15 13.17 -17.94
CA ARG A 373 43.27 11.72 -18.01
C ARG A 373 41.91 11.05 -17.97
N HIS A 374 40.99 11.55 -17.15
CA HIS A 374 39.59 11.08 -17.12
C HIS A 374 38.92 11.23 -18.50
N LYS A 375 39.01 12.41 -19.12
CA LYS A 375 38.49 12.65 -20.47
C LYS A 375 39.13 11.75 -21.53
N LEU A 376 40.45 11.49 -21.42
CA LEU A 376 41.14 10.60 -22.35
C LEU A 376 40.67 9.16 -22.23
N ASP A 377 40.55 8.67 -21.00
CA ASP A 377 40.10 7.29 -20.72
C ASP A 377 38.66 7.05 -21.22
N GLU A 378 37.77 8.02 -21.06
CA GLU A 378 36.40 7.90 -21.54
C GLU A 378 36.28 7.97 -23.07
N ARG A 379 37.05 8.84 -23.71
CA ARG A 379 37.16 8.85 -25.17
C ARG A 379 37.69 7.54 -25.72
N TYR A 380 38.70 6.98 -25.07
CA TYR A 380 39.25 5.68 -25.43
C TYR A 380 38.26 4.55 -25.25
N LEU A 381 37.49 4.55 -24.12
CA LEU A 381 36.48 3.58 -23.89
C LEU A 381 35.34 3.65 -24.93
N PHE A 382 34.88 4.86 -25.27
CA PHE A 382 33.92 5.04 -26.35
C PHE A 382 34.46 4.51 -27.68
N TYR A 383 35.68 4.88 -28.05
CA TYR A 383 36.33 4.37 -29.26
C TYR A 383 36.36 2.83 -29.27
N GLN A 384 36.79 2.20 -28.18
CA GLN A 384 36.80 0.73 -28.05
C GLN A 384 35.41 0.13 -28.23
N GLY A 385 34.37 0.71 -27.62
CA GLY A 385 32.98 0.24 -27.75
C GLY A 385 32.50 0.30 -29.19
N VAL A 386 32.70 1.43 -29.87
CA VAL A 386 32.19 1.63 -31.24
C VAL A 386 32.95 0.86 -32.32
N VAL A 387 34.10 0.29 -32.03
CA VAL A 387 34.82 -0.60 -32.97
C VAL A 387 34.67 -2.08 -32.65
N ASN A 388 34.04 -2.43 -31.55
CA ASN A 388 33.94 -3.81 -31.06
C ASN A 388 32.73 -4.57 -31.62
N PHE A 389 32.63 -4.64 -32.95
CA PHE A 389 31.58 -5.39 -33.64
C PHE A 389 32.15 -5.99 -34.94
N LYS A 390 31.47 -7.01 -35.49
CA LYS A 390 31.82 -7.58 -36.80
C LYS A 390 30.84 -7.18 -37.88
N THR A 391 29.53 -7.14 -37.55
CA THR A 391 28.51 -6.93 -38.58
C THR A 391 27.76 -5.62 -38.39
N HIS A 392 27.22 -5.34 -37.16
CA HIS A 392 26.41 -4.16 -36.90
C HIS A 392 26.72 -3.52 -35.56
N LEU A 393 26.69 -2.18 -35.55
CA LEU A 393 26.72 -1.35 -34.35
C LEU A 393 25.41 -0.57 -34.20
N TYR A 394 24.80 -0.66 -33.06
CA TYR A 394 23.66 0.17 -32.69
C TYR A 394 24.02 1.04 -31.50
N LEU A 395 23.70 2.31 -31.59
CA LEU A 395 23.87 3.32 -30.54
C LEU A 395 22.48 3.77 -30.11
N THR A 396 22.18 3.77 -28.83
CA THR A 396 20.85 4.14 -28.34
C THR A 396 20.92 5.18 -27.24
N TYR A 397 19.93 6.07 -27.18
CA TYR A 397 19.77 7.02 -26.09
C TYR A 397 18.30 7.33 -25.82
N PRO A 398 17.90 7.55 -24.55
CA PRO A 398 16.58 8.00 -24.18
C PRO A 398 16.49 9.53 -24.18
N ARG A 399 15.28 10.09 -24.48
CA ARG A 399 15.04 11.55 -24.43
C ARG A 399 14.61 12.05 -23.06
N THR A 400 14.06 11.18 -22.22
CA THR A 400 13.58 11.55 -20.90
C THR A 400 13.93 10.51 -19.84
N ASP A 401 13.94 10.94 -18.57
CA ASP A 401 14.01 10.09 -17.38
C ASP A 401 12.98 10.62 -16.36
N GLY A 402 11.78 10.04 -16.39
CA GLY A 402 10.62 10.60 -15.73
C GLY A 402 10.20 11.96 -16.34
N GLU A 403 10.19 13.00 -15.55
CA GLU A 403 9.86 14.37 -16.00
C GLU A 403 11.06 15.14 -16.55
N ASN A 404 12.28 14.61 -16.39
CA ASN A 404 13.50 15.29 -16.81
C ASN A 404 13.83 15.00 -18.28
N GLU A 405 14.14 16.04 -19.06
CA GLU A 405 14.68 15.88 -20.40
C GLU A 405 16.16 15.49 -20.35
N LEU A 406 16.53 14.53 -21.19
CA LEU A 406 17.90 14.05 -21.36
C LEU A 406 18.46 14.51 -22.70
N VAL A 407 19.72 14.87 -22.69
CA VAL A 407 20.46 15.28 -23.90
C VAL A 407 21.33 14.10 -24.34
N ARG A 408 21.35 13.83 -25.64
CA ARG A 408 22.24 12.80 -26.22
C ARG A 408 23.71 13.09 -25.95
N SER A 409 24.49 12.04 -25.78
CA SER A 409 25.92 12.12 -25.50
C SER A 409 26.67 12.95 -26.57
N ARG A 410 27.52 13.88 -26.14
CA ARG A 410 28.44 14.61 -27.01
C ARG A 410 29.44 13.71 -27.79
N PHE A 411 29.61 12.46 -27.35
CA PHE A 411 30.40 11.47 -28.10
C PHE A 411 29.70 11.06 -29.41
N ILE A 412 28.35 10.99 -29.39
CA ILE A 412 27.57 10.80 -30.62
C ILE A 412 27.80 11.98 -31.57
N ASP A 413 27.78 13.21 -31.04
CA ASP A 413 28.02 14.42 -31.86
C ASP A 413 29.40 14.39 -32.45
N SER A 414 30.42 13.98 -31.71
CA SER A 414 31.79 13.83 -32.24
C SER A 414 31.89 12.74 -33.29
N LEU A 415 31.17 11.62 -33.11
CA LEU A 415 31.13 10.57 -34.13
C LEU A 415 30.42 11.03 -35.40
N GLU A 416 29.35 11.79 -35.30
CA GLU A 416 28.57 12.34 -36.42
C GLU A 416 29.41 13.33 -37.28
N GLN A 417 30.44 13.94 -36.70
CA GLN A 417 31.35 14.80 -37.50
C GLN A 417 32.23 13.99 -38.47
N VAL A 418 32.51 12.72 -38.11
CA VAL A 418 33.48 11.92 -38.88
C VAL A 418 32.85 10.73 -39.62
N VAL A 419 31.59 10.36 -39.30
CA VAL A 419 30.87 9.21 -39.86
C VAL A 419 29.47 9.62 -40.27
N GLU A 420 29.00 9.07 -41.40
CA GLU A 420 27.59 9.07 -41.78
C GLU A 420 26.96 7.76 -41.36
N PHE A 421 25.89 7.80 -40.55
CA PHE A 421 25.18 6.64 -40.06
C PHE A 421 23.67 6.82 -40.17
N LYS A 422 22.92 5.69 -40.10
CA LYS A 422 21.46 5.67 -40.12
C LYS A 422 20.89 6.18 -38.79
N LYS A 423 19.83 7.01 -38.84
CA LYS A 423 19.09 7.49 -37.67
C LYS A 423 17.66 6.98 -37.76
N VAL A 424 17.17 6.41 -36.66
CA VAL A 424 15.80 5.90 -36.51
C VAL A 424 15.24 6.25 -35.14
N SER A 425 13.93 6.19 -35.01
CA SER A 425 13.24 6.37 -33.73
C SER A 425 12.72 5.03 -33.21
N SER A 426 12.49 4.92 -31.90
CA SER A 426 11.84 3.77 -31.29
C SER A 426 10.47 3.48 -31.90
N VAL A 427 9.77 4.51 -32.39
CA VAL A 427 8.47 4.39 -33.07
C VAL A 427 8.54 3.52 -34.34
N ASP A 428 9.69 3.49 -35.02
CA ASP A 428 9.88 2.67 -36.22
C ASP A 428 9.81 1.17 -35.93
N PHE A 429 10.09 0.77 -34.67
CA PHE A 429 9.99 -0.59 -34.17
C PHE A 429 8.61 -0.95 -33.62
N ASP A 430 7.69 0.01 -33.49
CA ASP A 430 6.33 -0.24 -32.97
C ASP A 430 5.41 -0.97 -33.96
N ARG A 431 5.83 -1.12 -35.22
CA ARG A 431 5.00 -1.74 -36.28
C ARG A 431 4.90 -3.26 -36.15
N GLY A 432 5.85 -3.92 -35.50
CA GLY A 432 5.87 -5.37 -35.26
C GLY A 432 5.19 -5.77 -33.95
N ILE A 433 5.01 -7.07 -33.75
CA ILE A 433 4.61 -7.70 -32.48
C ILE A 433 5.73 -8.67 -32.09
N PHE A 434 6.39 -8.42 -30.98
CA PHE A 434 7.59 -9.13 -30.57
C PHE A 434 7.42 -9.87 -29.23
N SER A 435 6.29 -9.63 -28.52
CA SER A 435 5.96 -10.33 -27.29
C SER A 435 4.46 -10.52 -27.16
N MET A 436 4.04 -11.48 -26.29
CA MET A 436 2.62 -11.68 -25.97
C MET A 436 1.99 -10.44 -25.33
N LEU A 437 2.75 -9.70 -24.52
CA LEU A 437 2.26 -8.48 -23.90
C LEU A 437 1.95 -7.38 -24.95
N GLU A 438 2.81 -7.23 -25.96
CA GLU A 438 2.54 -6.31 -27.08
C GLU A 438 1.36 -6.74 -27.91
N LEU A 439 1.20 -8.06 -28.12
CA LEU A 439 0.03 -8.60 -28.78
C LEU A 439 -1.25 -8.18 -28.05
N TYR A 440 -1.27 -8.35 -26.73
CA TYR A 440 -2.42 -7.99 -25.91
C TYR A 440 -2.70 -6.48 -25.93
N ASP A 441 -1.67 -5.64 -25.82
CA ASP A 441 -1.83 -4.18 -25.89
C ASP A 441 -2.38 -3.74 -27.26
N LYS A 442 -1.84 -4.28 -28.33
CA LYS A 442 -2.30 -3.96 -29.70
C LYS A 442 -3.70 -4.50 -29.98
N PHE A 443 -4.03 -5.68 -29.51
CA PHE A 443 -5.39 -6.20 -29.58
C PHE A 443 -6.36 -5.34 -28.77
N GLY A 444 -6.03 -4.94 -27.55
CA GLY A 444 -6.87 -4.06 -26.75
C GLY A 444 -7.17 -2.73 -27.44
N ARG A 445 -6.16 -2.13 -28.08
CA ARG A 445 -6.34 -0.89 -28.86
C ARG A 445 -7.18 -1.12 -30.11
N PHE A 446 -6.93 -2.19 -30.86
CA PHE A 446 -7.67 -2.56 -32.05
C PHE A 446 -9.13 -2.84 -31.76
N LEU A 447 -9.43 -3.55 -30.67
CA LEU A 447 -10.78 -3.79 -30.18
C LEU A 447 -11.54 -2.52 -29.86
N LYS A 448 -10.86 -1.56 -29.22
CA LYS A 448 -11.50 -0.31 -28.84
C LYS A 448 -11.94 0.52 -30.05
N PHE A 449 -11.19 0.48 -31.16
CA PHE A 449 -11.37 1.42 -32.26
C PHE A 449 -12.03 0.83 -33.50
N GLU A 450 -11.95 -0.48 -33.77
CA GLU A 450 -12.33 -1.03 -35.06
C GLU A 450 -13.37 -2.18 -35.06
N LEU A 451 -13.50 -2.98 -34.03
CA LEU A 451 -14.25 -4.24 -34.12
C LEU A 451 -15.47 -4.38 -33.20
N GLY A 452 -15.60 -3.61 -32.15
CA GLY A 452 -16.72 -3.74 -31.20
C GLY A 452 -16.92 -5.20 -30.74
N ASP A 453 -18.19 -5.65 -30.72
CA ASP A 453 -18.55 -7.01 -30.25
C ASP A 453 -18.02 -8.19 -31.09
N ARG A 454 -17.60 -7.93 -32.34
CA ARG A 454 -17.09 -8.99 -33.26
C ARG A 454 -15.59 -9.25 -33.15
N GLY A 455 -14.91 -8.60 -32.20
CA GLY A 455 -13.43 -8.66 -32.13
C GLY A 455 -12.85 -10.03 -31.93
N PHE A 456 -13.44 -10.87 -31.05
CA PHE A 456 -12.92 -12.19 -30.79
C PHE A 456 -13.16 -13.13 -32.00
N ASP A 457 -14.35 -13.10 -32.60
CA ASP A 457 -14.66 -13.92 -33.76
C ASP A 457 -13.74 -13.60 -34.95
N PHE A 458 -13.37 -12.34 -35.15
CA PHE A 458 -12.38 -11.94 -36.13
C PHE A 458 -11.00 -12.57 -35.86
N VAL A 459 -10.55 -12.63 -34.62
CA VAL A 459 -9.26 -13.25 -34.25
C VAL A 459 -9.32 -14.76 -34.49
N VAL A 460 -10.42 -15.41 -34.15
CA VAL A 460 -10.64 -16.83 -34.39
C VAL A 460 -10.56 -17.15 -35.89
N GLU A 461 -11.20 -16.30 -36.73
CA GLU A 461 -11.22 -16.48 -38.18
C GLU A 461 -9.85 -16.25 -38.81
N LYS A 462 -9.14 -15.17 -38.42
CA LYS A 462 -7.91 -14.73 -39.08
C LYS A 462 -6.64 -15.37 -38.50
N PHE A 463 -6.65 -15.78 -37.25
CA PHE A 463 -5.48 -16.28 -36.54
C PHE A 463 -5.77 -17.60 -35.78
N PRO A 464 -6.23 -18.67 -36.46
CA PRO A 464 -6.69 -19.91 -35.80
C PRO A 464 -5.59 -20.58 -34.97
N LYS A 465 -4.33 -20.57 -35.40
CA LYS A 465 -3.21 -21.13 -34.64
C LYS A 465 -2.95 -20.35 -33.33
N LEU A 466 -3.11 -19.06 -33.34
CA LEU A 466 -2.93 -18.23 -32.15
C LEU A 466 -4.05 -18.54 -31.12
N VAL A 467 -5.25 -18.82 -31.60
CA VAL A 467 -6.37 -19.18 -30.75
C VAL A 467 -6.23 -20.61 -30.22
N GLU A 468 -5.65 -21.52 -30.98
CA GLU A 468 -5.35 -22.89 -30.54
C GLU A 468 -4.38 -22.87 -29.34
N ASP A 469 -3.32 -22.07 -29.41
CA ASP A 469 -2.29 -21.99 -28.37
C ASP A 469 -2.65 -21.10 -27.17
N TYR A 470 -3.42 -20.04 -27.40
CA TYR A 470 -3.63 -18.96 -26.41
C TYR A 470 -5.09 -18.49 -26.30
N GLY A 471 -6.07 -19.23 -26.85
CA GLY A 471 -7.47 -18.82 -26.99
C GLY A 471 -8.12 -18.37 -25.69
N ASP A 472 -7.96 -19.09 -24.61
CA ASP A 472 -8.54 -18.73 -23.30
C ASP A 472 -8.01 -17.40 -22.77
N ARG A 473 -6.72 -17.14 -22.92
CA ARG A 473 -6.09 -15.87 -22.53
C ARG A 473 -6.53 -14.71 -23.40
N ILE A 474 -6.61 -14.92 -24.70
CA ILE A 474 -7.07 -13.91 -25.65
C ILE A 474 -8.52 -13.58 -25.33
N LYS A 475 -9.39 -14.59 -25.16
CA LYS A 475 -10.79 -14.40 -24.77
C LYS A 475 -10.92 -13.61 -23.47
N TYR A 476 -10.17 -13.98 -22.45
CA TYR A 476 -10.15 -13.25 -21.17
C TYR A 476 -9.84 -11.75 -21.35
N ILE A 477 -8.83 -11.43 -22.18
CA ILE A 477 -8.45 -10.02 -22.44
C ILE A 477 -9.56 -9.29 -23.21
N PHE A 478 -10.21 -9.96 -24.16
CA PHE A 478 -11.36 -9.40 -24.85
C PHE A 478 -12.51 -9.10 -23.88
N ASP A 479 -12.86 -10.05 -23.03
CA ASP A 479 -13.92 -9.87 -22.04
C ASP A 479 -13.62 -8.74 -21.07
N VAL A 480 -12.39 -8.68 -20.53
CA VAL A 480 -11.94 -7.59 -19.65
C VAL A 480 -11.93 -6.23 -20.37
N SER A 481 -11.47 -6.19 -21.64
CA SER A 481 -11.46 -4.95 -22.42
C SER A 481 -12.89 -4.45 -22.68
N ARG A 482 -13.82 -5.38 -23.01
CA ARG A 482 -15.24 -5.07 -23.20
C ARG A 482 -15.88 -4.52 -21.92
N ILE A 483 -15.57 -5.14 -20.77
CA ILE A 483 -16.02 -4.66 -19.46
C ILE A 483 -15.52 -3.23 -19.22
N ASN A 484 -14.23 -2.96 -19.43
CA ASN A 484 -13.66 -1.64 -19.22
C ASN A 484 -14.24 -0.58 -20.15
N ILE A 485 -14.48 -0.93 -21.42
CA ILE A 485 -15.14 -0.04 -22.39
C ILE A 485 -16.58 0.23 -21.93
N SER A 486 -17.35 -0.81 -21.58
CA SER A 486 -18.71 -0.67 -21.08
C SER A 486 -18.77 0.26 -19.87
N ARG A 487 -17.87 0.07 -18.89
CA ARG A 487 -17.76 0.93 -17.71
C ARG A 487 -17.42 2.39 -18.04
N SER A 488 -16.53 2.62 -19.01
CA SER A 488 -16.09 3.98 -19.38
C SER A 488 -17.09 4.74 -20.25
N GLU A 489 -17.95 4.04 -20.99
CA GLU A 489 -18.84 4.63 -21.99
C GLU A 489 -20.32 4.53 -21.62
N SER A 490 -20.71 3.64 -20.71
CA SER A 490 -22.08 3.46 -20.25
C SER A 490 -22.61 4.70 -19.53
N HIS A 491 -23.88 5.02 -19.75
CA HIS A 491 -24.62 6.04 -19.01
C HIS A 491 -25.42 5.47 -17.83
N HIS A 492 -25.35 4.16 -17.61
CA HIS A 492 -26.05 3.44 -16.54
C HIS A 492 -25.05 2.49 -15.84
N TYR A 493 -25.25 2.25 -14.55
CA TYR A 493 -24.53 1.20 -13.86
C TYR A 493 -24.98 -0.17 -14.34
N VAL A 494 -24.02 -1.06 -14.56
CA VAL A 494 -24.22 -2.46 -14.97
C VAL A 494 -23.71 -3.42 -13.90
N GLU A 495 -23.75 -4.70 -14.18
CA GLU A 495 -23.27 -5.74 -13.24
C GLU A 495 -21.85 -5.50 -12.71
N TYR A 496 -20.96 -4.94 -13.53
CA TYR A 496 -19.56 -4.68 -13.17
C TYR A 496 -19.37 -3.44 -12.28
N GLU A 497 -20.40 -2.64 -12.05
CA GLU A 497 -20.41 -1.54 -11.09
C GLU A 497 -21.24 -1.86 -9.84
N GLY A 498 -21.53 -3.15 -9.60
CA GLY A 498 -22.20 -3.61 -8.39
C GLY A 498 -23.72 -3.78 -8.51
N VAL A 499 -24.27 -3.81 -9.72
CA VAL A 499 -25.67 -4.19 -9.96
C VAL A 499 -25.72 -5.71 -10.19
N VAL A 500 -25.90 -6.47 -9.11
CA VAL A 500 -25.78 -7.94 -9.10
C VAL A 500 -27.15 -8.64 -9.10
N GLU A 501 -28.19 -7.98 -9.59
CA GLU A 501 -29.55 -8.50 -9.60
C GLU A 501 -29.68 -9.89 -10.26
N THR A 502 -28.91 -10.14 -11.31
CA THR A 502 -28.97 -11.39 -12.10
C THR A 502 -28.23 -12.57 -11.47
N PHE A 503 -27.21 -12.32 -10.66
CA PHE A 503 -26.39 -13.37 -10.03
C PHE A 503 -26.85 -13.72 -8.61
N TYR A 504 -27.88 -13.06 -8.12
CA TYR A 504 -28.22 -12.97 -6.71
C TYR A 504 -29.34 -13.96 -6.28
N ASP A 505 -29.87 -14.78 -7.18
CA ASP A 505 -31.08 -15.58 -6.91
C ASP A 505 -30.90 -16.67 -5.83
N GLU A 506 -29.73 -17.30 -5.72
CA GLU A 506 -29.48 -18.24 -4.62
C GLU A 506 -29.11 -17.54 -3.30
N GLU A 507 -28.48 -16.39 -3.37
CA GLU A 507 -28.16 -15.56 -2.21
C GLU A 507 -29.29 -14.62 -1.81
N LYS A 508 -30.19 -14.24 -2.71
CA LYS A 508 -31.49 -13.64 -2.38
C LYS A 508 -32.28 -14.49 -1.42
N LYS A 509 -32.22 -15.82 -1.54
CA LYS A 509 -32.88 -16.72 -0.54
C LYS A 509 -32.25 -16.58 0.85
N LYS A 510 -30.94 -16.40 0.94
CA LYS A 510 -30.25 -16.13 2.22
C LYS A 510 -30.42 -14.69 2.72
N LEU A 511 -30.64 -13.73 1.84
CA LEU A 511 -30.99 -12.35 2.15
C LEU A 511 -32.54 -12.13 2.23
N GLY A 512 -33.36 -12.96 1.61
CA GLY A 512 -34.83 -12.90 1.58
C GLY A 512 -35.52 -13.33 2.88
N GLU A 513 -34.80 -13.90 3.83
CA GLU A 513 -35.21 -13.96 5.24
C GLU A 513 -35.21 -12.56 5.90
N HIS A 514 -35.26 -11.51 5.06
CA HIS A 514 -35.06 -10.11 5.42
C HIS A 514 -36.30 -9.42 5.99
N GLU A 515 -37.45 -9.98 5.93
CA GLU A 515 -38.58 -9.47 6.72
C GLU A 515 -38.30 -9.52 8.22
N GLU A 516 -37.33 -10.34 8.64
CA GLU A 516 -36.88 -10.44 10.03
C GLU A 516 -35.58 -9.69 10.35
N ARG A 517 -34.87 -9.17 9.33
CA ARG A 517 -33.58 -8.49 9.57
C ARG A 517 -33.77 -7.14 10.24
N ILE A 518 -32.95 -6.92 11.27
CA ILE A 518 -32.91 -5.67 12.01
C ILE A 518 -31.70 -4.86 11.54
N PHE A 519 -31.92 -3.60 11.17
CA PHE A 519 -30.88 -2.70 10.67
C PHE A 519 -30.52 -1.65 11.72
N SER A 520 -29.24 -1.22 11.73
CA SER A 520 -28.85 0.03 12.38
C SER A 520 -28.89 1.20 11.40
N ILE A 521 -29.14 2.41 11.89
CA ILE A 521 -29.17 3.60 11.04
C ILE A 521 -27.82 3.84 10.35
N SER A 522 -26.72 3.61 11.05
CA SER A 522 -25.37 3.74 10.50
C SER A 522 -25.11 2.81 9.30
N GLN A 523 -25.69 1.61 9.30
CA GLN A 523 -25.62 0.71 8.14
C GLN A 523 -26.36 1.29 6.93
N LEU A 524 -27.56 1.82 7.16
CA LEU A 524 -28.37 2.42 6.11
C LEU A 524 -27.74 3.72 5.58
N GLU A 525 -27.14 4.55 6.44
CA GLU A 525 -26.36 5.72 6.01
C GLU A 525 -25.14 5.32 5.18
N THR A 526 -24.47 4.20 5.49
CA THR A 526 -23.37 3.68 4.66
C THR A 526 -23.86 3.34 3.26
N TYR A 527 -25.03 2.67 3.14
CA TYR A 527 -25.67 2.39 1.86
C TYR A 527 -26.08 3.69 1.15
N GLY A 528 -26.70 4.63 1.85
CA GLY A 528 -27.09 5.93 1.29
C GLY A 528 -25.92 6.76 0.77
N LYS A 529 -24.76 6.70 1.44
CA LYS A 529 -23.51 7.32 0.96
C LYS A 529 -22.95 6.61 -0.26
N CYS A 530 -22.82 5.31 -0.20
CA CYS A 530 -22.29 4.49 -1.28
C CYS A 530 -22.74 3.02 -1.14
N PRO A 531 -23.66 2.54 -1.99
CA PRO A 531 -24.12 1.14 -1.97
C PRO A 531 -22.96 0.14 -2.15
N PHE A 532 -21.97 0.45 -3.00
CA PHE A 532 -20.78 -0.40 -3.17
C PHE A 532 -19.95 -0.53 -1.88
N ARG A 533 -19.79 0.56 -1.13
CA ARG A 533 -19.12 0.53 0.17
C ARG A 533 -19.86 -0.37 1.16
N TYR A 534 -21.19 -0.27 1.20
CA TYR A 534 -22.02 -1.17 2.01
C TYR A 534 -21.79 -2.63 1.62
N PHE A 535 -21.77 -2.94 0.32
CA PHE A 535 -21.49 -4.29 -0.18
C PHE A 535 -20.12 -4.80 0.27
N ALA A 536 -19.07 -4.00 0.08
CA ALA A 536 -17.72 -4.37 0.50
C ALA A 536 -17.62 -4.62 2.02
N GLU A 537 -18.15 -3.69 2.85
CA GLU A 537 -18.02 -3.75 4.31
C GLU A 537 -18.97 -4.76 4.97
N ARG A 538 -20.18 -4.92 4.46
CA ARG A 538 -21.28 -5.66 5.15
C ARG A 538 -21.69 -6.96 4.49
N VAL A 539 -21.54 -7.08 3.19
CA VAL A 539 -21.85 -8.31 2.44
C VAL A 539 -20.58 -9.14 2.29
N LEU A 540 -19.50 -8.57 1.77
CA LEU A 540 -18.22 -9.24 1.60
C LEU A 540 -17.37 -9.30 2.88
N ASN A 541 -17.73 -8.55 3.92
CA ASN A 541 -16.99 -8.42 5.19
C ASN A 541 -15.51 -8.02 4.98
N LEU A 542 -15.22 -7.23 3.96
CA LEU A 542 -13.88 -6.72 3.72
C LEU A 542 -13.52 -5.70 4.81
N ARG A 543 -12.35 -5.87 5.38
CA ARG A 543 -11.81 -4.96 6.40
C ARG A 543 -10.49 -4.40 5.92
N THR A 544 -10.25 -3.14 6.23
CA THR A 544 -8.93 -2.55 6.08
C THR A 544 -7.98 -3.10 7.13
N PHE A 545 -6.71 -3.21 6.77
CA PHE A 545 -5.67 -3.48 7.75
C PHE A 545 -5.50 -2.23 8.62
N GLU A 546 -5.86 -2.35 9.89
CA GLU A 546 -5.73 -1.26 10.86
C GLU A 546 -4.33 -1.29 11.47
N GLU A 547 -3.61 -0.18 11.42
CA GLU A 547 -2.35 -0.04 12.13
C GLU A 547 -2.57 -0.02 13.65
N ILE A 548 -1.56 -0.42 14.43
CA ILE A 548 -1.62 -0.34 15.89
C ILE A 548 -1.51 1.14 16.29
N GLU A 549 -2.59 1.70 16.84
CA GLU A 549 -2.62 3.05 17.38
C GLU A 549 -2.35 3.02 18.89
N GLU A 550 -1.35 3.76 19.36
CA GLU A 550 -1.01 3.85 20.80
C GLU A 550 -1.92 4.78 21.58
N LEU A 551 -2.64 5.67 20.87
CA LEU A 551 -3.65 6.58 21.42
C LEU A 551 -5.06 6.11 21.03
N LEU A 552 -6.08 6.86 21.43
CA LEU A 552 -7.47 6.54 21.07
C LEU A 552 -7.72 6.68 19.58
N THR A 553 -8.30 5.66 18.99
CA THR A 553 -8.91 5.73 17.66
C THR A 553 -10.09 6.73 17.67
N PRO A 554 -10.53 7.24 16.52
CA PRO A 554 -11.72 8.10 16.47
C PRO A 554 -12.98 7.47 17.10
N ILE A 555 -13.15 6.15 16.97
CA ILE A 555 -14.28 5.39 17.53
C ILE A 555 -14.16 5.34 19.05
N GLU A 556 -13.03 4.95 19.60
CA GLU A 556 -12.80 4.86 21.04
C GLU A 556 -12.89 6.23 21.71
N ARG A 557 -12.42 7.27 21.03
CA ARG A 557 -12.59 8.66 21.49
C ARG A 557 -14.08 9.01 21.56
N GLY A 558 -14.86 8.61 20.58
CA GLY A 558 -16.32 8.74 20.61
C GLY A 558 -16.92 8.07 21.82
N ILE A 559 -16.58 6.81 22.06
CA ILE A 559 -17.06 6.02 23.21
C ILE A 559 -16.72 6.72 24.53
N LEU A 560 -15.47 7.19 24.71
CA LEU A 560 -15.04 7.90 25.92
C LEU A 560 -15.90 9.13 26.20
N TYR A 561 -16.13 9.99 25.19
CA TYR A 561 -16.95 11.19 25.35
C TYR A 561 -18.41 10.85 25.72
N HIS A 562 -19.01 9.86 25.06
CA HIS A 562 -20.38 9.39 25.37
C HIS A 562 -20.47 8.83 26.77
N GLU A 563 -19.51 8.02 27.23
CA GLU A 563 -19.51 7.49 28.60
C GLU A 563 -19.37 8.57 29.68
N VAL A 564 -18.53 9.57 29.43
CA VAL A 564 -18.39 10.72 30.35
C VAL A 564 -19.70 11.48 30.46
N LEU A 565 -20.36 11.78 29.35
CA LEU A 565 -21.62 12.50 29.33
C LEU A 565 -22.77 11.70 29.96
N TYR A 566 -22.87 10.41 29.63
CA TYR A 566 -23.85 9.52 30.25
C TYR A 566 -23.72 9.48 31.78
N LYS A 567 -22.47 9.23 32.27
CA LYS A 567 -22.21 9.17 33.69
C LYS A 567 -22.46 10.49 34.42
N PHE A 568 -22.11 11.60 33.76
CA PHE A 568 -22.37 12.95 34.27
C PHE A 568 -23.85 13.18 34.43
N TYR A 569 -24.67 12.96 33.41
CA TYR A 569 -26.11 13.26 33.48
C TYR A 569 -26.85 12.35 34.43
N THR A 570 -26.55 11.05 34.46
CA THR A 570 -27.15 10.13 35.40
C THR A 570 -26.85 10.55 36.83
N SER A 571 -25.62 10.90 37.17
CA SER A 571 -25.26 11.40 38.48
C SER A 571 -25.87 12.79 38.79
N TRP A 572 -25.97 13.68 37.78
CA TRP A 572 -26.48 15.03 37.96
C TRP A 572 -28.00 15.03 38.21
N VAL A 573 -28.74 14.20 37.54
CA VAL A 573 -30.21 14.05 37.73
C VAL A 573 -30.52 13.53 39.13
N GLU A 574 -29.73 12.60 39.69
CA GLU A 574 -29.85 12.11 41.03
C GLU A 574 -29.66 13.25 42.09
N LEU A 575 -28.82 14.22 41.78
CA LEU A 575 -28.63 15.39 42.66
C LEU A 575 -29.81 16.38 42.64
N GLY A 576 -30.68 16.33 41.64
CA GLY A 576 -31.84 17.22 41.51
C GLY A 576 -31.47 18.71 41.28
N LEU A 577 -30.26 19.01 40.87
CA LEU A 577 -29.76 20.40 40.74
C LEU A 577 -29.95 20.91 39.31
N ASN A 578 -30.07 22.23 39.18
CA ASN A 578 -30.08 22.93 37.92
C ASN A 578 -28.63 23.32 37.54
N ILE A 579 -28.19 23.00 36.30
CA ILE A 579 -26.85 23.31 35.82
C ILE A 579 -26.62 24.83 35.76
N ALA A 580 -27.60 25.63 35.31
CA ALA A 580 -27.48 27.06 35.19
C ALA A 580 -27.25 27.76 36.53
N GLU A 581 -27.74 27.18 37.63
CA GLU A 581 -27.58 27.71 38.99
C GLU A 581 -26.35 27.14 39.70
N ASN A 582 -25.72 26.05 39.19
CA ASN A 582 -24.67 25.32 39.88
C ASN A 582 -23.52 24.96 38.91
N VAL A 583 -23.09 25.93 38.09
CA VAL A 583 -22.11 25.74 36.99
C VAL A 583 -20.80 25.18 37.52
N ASP A 584 -20.24 25.73 38.59
CA ASP A 584 -18.96 25.28 39.15
C ASP A 584 -19.03 23.83 39.67
N LYS A 585 -20.10 23.47 40.35
CA LYS A 585 -20.29 22.12 40.82
C LYS A 585 -20.47 21.12 39.69
N ALA A 586 -21.13 21.52 38.59
CA ALA A 586 -21.27 20.71 37.40
C ALA A 586 -19.92 20.49 36.72
N LYS A 587 -19.09 21.57 36.60
CA LYS A 587 -17.72 21.48 36.09
C LYS A 587 -16.82 20.58 36.93
N GLU A 588 -16.88 20.66 38.26
CA GLU A 588 -16.11 19.78 39.13
C GLU A 588 -16.50 18.32 38.94
N LEU A 589 -17.79 18.02 38.87
CA LEU A 589 -18.29 16.65 38.69
C LEU A 589 -17.88 16.07 37.34
N ILE A 590 -18.09 16.80 36.23
CA ILE A 590 -17.79 16.27 34.90
C ILE A 590 -16.29 16.07 34.69
N VAL A 591 -15.44 16.95 35.26
CA VAL A 591 -13.98 16.82 35.23
C VAL A 591 -13.53 15.58 35.99
N LYS A 592 -14.10 15.35 37.18
CA LYS A 592 -13.82 14.13 37.95
C LYS A 592 -14.17 12.87 37.17
N ILE A 593 -15.35 12.84 36.55
CA ILE A 593 -15.80 11.69 35.75
C ILE A 593 -14.91 11.52 34.50
N ALA A 594 -14.49 12.62 33.85
CA ALA A 594 -13.60 12.56 32.69
C ALA A 594 -12.26 11.89 33.04
N PHE A 595 -11.66 12.25 34.18
CA PHE A 595 -10.43 11.58 34.64
C PHE A 595 -10.67 10.11 34.99
N GLU A 596 -11.75 9.77 35.69
CA GLU A 596 -12.10 8.38 36.03
C GLU A 596 -12.22 7.53 34.77
N LYS A 597 -12.95 8.00 33.77
CA LYS A 597 -13.18 7.29 32.52
C LYS A 597 -11.96 7.21 31.62
N ALA A 598 -11.15 8.27 31.56
CA ALA A 598 -9.90 8.24 30.83
C ALA A 598 -8.90 7.20 31.38
N ASN A 599 -8.86 7.04 32.71
CA ASN A 599 -7.98 6.07 33.35
C ASN A 599 -8.38 4.58 33.07
N GLU A 600 -9.63 4.31 32.71
CA GLU A 600 -10.08 2.97 32.32
C GLU A 600 -9.39 2.46 31.04
N PHE A 601 -8.87 3.34 30.18
CA PHE A 601 -8.16 2.97 28.93
C PHE A 601 -6.71 2.51 29.14
N GLU A 602 -6.11 2.77 30.31
CA GLU A 602 -4.74 2.36 30.65
C GLU A 602 -3.67 2.66 29.57
N ILE A 603 -3.78 3.78 28.86
CA ILE A 603 -2.86 4.16 27.77
C ILE A 603 -1.55 4.66 28.36
N ASN A 604 -0.43 4.02 27.98
CA ASN A 604 0.92 4.41 28.38
C ASN A 604 1.67 5.12 27.23
N HIS A 605 1.24 6.33 26.92
CA HIS A 605 1.86 7.15 25.88
C HIS A 605 2.08 8.59 26.38
N PRO A 606 3.21 9.25 26.11
CA PRO A 606 3.49 10.61 26.59
C PRO A 606 2.42 11.65 26.23
N LEU A 607 1.82 11.50 25.03
CA LEU A 607 0.75 12.40 24.56
C LEU A 607 -0.63 12.09 25.16
N TRP A 608 -0.79 10.99 25.90
CA TRP A 608 -2.07 10.64 26.53
C TRP A 608 -2.56 11.75 27.47
N ARG A 609 -1.65 12.36 28.22
CA ARG A 609 -1.98 13.46 29.09
C ARG A 609 -2.59 14.64 28.34
N VAL A 610 -2.09 14.94 27.14
CA VAL A 610 -2.60 16.01 26.29
C VAL A 610 -4.03 15.70 25.80
N GLU A 611 -4.33 14.44 25.45
CA GLU A 611 -5.69 14.02 25.07
C GLU A 611 -6.66 14.12 26.26
N VAL A 612 -6.22 13.77 27.46
CA VAL A 612 -7.03 13.90 28.67
C VAL A 612 -7.27 15.38 29.02
N ASP A 613 -6.26 16.23 28.91
CA ASP A 613 -6.39 17.67 29.12
C ASP A 613 -7.36 18.30 28.07
N GLU A 614 -7.30 17.85 26.79
CA GLU A 614 -8.28 18.25 25.75
C GLU A 614 -9.70 17.81 26.12
N LEU A 615 -9.89 16.57 26.58
CA LEU A 615 -11.19 16.06 27.03
C LEU A 615 -11.75 16.93 28.15
N VAL A 616 -10.96 17.20 29.19
CA VAL A 616 -11.36 18.01 30.35
C VAL A 616 -11.76 19.42 29.93
N GLU A 617 -10.98 20.06 29.07
CA GLU A 617 -11.29 21.40 28.58
C GLU A 617 -12.59 21.42 27.74
N ASN A 618 -12.79 20.43 26.89
CA ASN A 618 -14.02 20.30 26.11
C ASN A 618 -15.24 20.06 27.00
N MET A 619 -15.09 19.29 28.07
CA MET A 619 -16.19 19.03 29.02
C MET A 619 -16.53 20.29 29.84
N ARG A 620 -15.57 21.14 30.18
CA ARG A 620 -15.83 22.42 30.80
C ARG A 620 -16.62 23.34 29.86
N LYS A 621 -16.19 23.46 28.59
CA LYS A 621 -16.92 24.25 27.60
C LYS A 621 -18.33 23.72 27.37
N PHE A 622 -18.50 22.41 27.39
CA PHE A 622 -19.80 21.79 27.30
C PHE A 622 -20.74 22.24 28.43
N ILE A 623 -20.29 22.29 29.67
CA ILE A 623 -21.09 22.76 30.81
C ILE A 623 -21.44 24.25 30.66
N ASP A 624 -20.51 25.07 30.15
CA ASP A 624 -20.80 26.48 29.92
C ASP A 624 -21.91 26.70 28.87
N LEU A 625 -21.98 25.87 27.85
CA LEU A 625 -23.06 25.89 26.86
C LEU A 625 -24.39 25.36 27.45
N GLU A 626 -24.35 24.31 28.24
CA GLU A 626 -25.53 23.75 28.90
C GLU A 626 -26.15 24.75 29.90
N ALA A 627 -25.34 25.47 30.63
CA ALA A 627 -25.79 26.49 31.56
C ALA A 627 -26.60 27.62 30.88
N ASN A 628 -26.34 27.86 29.59
CA ASN A 628 -27.05 28.84 28.75
C ASN A 628 -28.24 28.25 27.99
N SER A 629 -28.50 26.96 28.11
CA SER A 629 -29.60 26.27 27.44
C SER A 629 -30.90 26.46 28.20
N ILE A 630 -31.89 27.06 27.54
CA ILE A 630 -33.16 27.44 28.18
C ILE A 630 -34.28 26.59 27.55
N GLY A 631 -35.09 25.99 28.40
CA GLY A 631 -36.43 25.51 28.05
C GLY A 631 -36.66 24.01 28.09
N TYR A 632 -35.68 23.18 27.80
CA TYR A 632 -35.79 21.71 27.84
C TYR A 632 -34.89 21.14 28.94
N LYS A 633 -35.39 20.12 29.69
CA LYS A 633 -34.62 19.47 30.77
C LYS A 633 -34.12 18.12 30.31
N PRO A 634 -32.84 17.80 30.47
CA PRO A 634 -32.30 16.45 30.25
C PRO A 634 -33.03 15.44 31.10
N LYS A 635 -33.57 14.36 30.49
CA LYS A 635 -34.41 13.38 31.21
C LYS A 635 -34.02 11.94 30.91
N TYR A 636 -33.80 11.55 29.67
CA TYR A 636 -33.49 10.20 29.29
C TYR A 636 -32.16 10.14 28.56
N PHE A 637 -31.30 9.17 28.89
CA PHE A 637 -29.93 9.06 28.42
C PHE A 637 -29.66 7.65 27.95
N GLU A 638 -28.97 7.52 26.76
CA GLU A 638 -28.62 6.22 26.19
C GLU A 638 -29.85 5.31 26.02
N VAL A 639 -30.93 5.82 25.44
CA VAL A 639 -32.17 5.08 25.22
C VAL A 639 -31.96 4.03 24.13
N ALA A 640 -31.88 2.77 24.51
CA ALA A 640 -31.62 1.65 23.63
C ALA A 640 -32.91 1.02 23.11
N PHE A 641 -32.89 0.55 21.86
CA PHE A 641 -34.00 -0.20 21.25
C PHE A 641 -33.46 -1.30 20.32
N GLY A 642 -33.97 -2.53 20.48
CA GLY A 642 -33.56 -3.72 19.75
C GLY A 642 -32.74 -4.72 20.56
N PRO A 643 -32.67 -6.00 20.12
CA PRO A 643 -32.25 -7.14 20.93
C PRO A 643 -30.76 -7.19 21.30
N LYS A 644 -29.89 -6.43 20.65
CA LYS A 644 -28.44 -6.51 20.87
C LYS A 644 -27.83 -5.30 21.59
N VAL A 645 -28.61 -4.31 21.94
CA VAL A 645 -28.09 -3.04 22.45
C VAL A 645 -27.96 -3.02 23.96
N GLY A 646 -28.61 -3.95 24.66
CA GLY A 646 -28.74 -3.95 26.12
C GLY A 646 -27.67 -4.71 26.92
N SER A 647 -26.94 -5.66 26.35
CA SER A 647 -26.10 -6.59 27.13
C SER A 647 -24.76 -6.04 27.61
N ARG A 648 -24.28 -4.91 27.08
CA ARG A 648 -22.99 -4.32 27.47
C ARG A 648 -23.01 -2.82 27.79
N ALA A 649 -24.08 -2.11 27.48
CA ALA A 649 -24.17 -0.66 27.66
C ALA A 649 -25.06 -0.32 28.83
N LYS A 650 -24.67 0.64 29.65
CA LYS A 650 -25.56 1.31 30.59
C LYS A 650 -26.62 2.02 29.73
N VAL A 651 -27.89 1.68 29.98
CA VAL A 651 -29.03 2.19 29.18
C VAL A 651 -30.09 2.76 30.11
N ASP A 652 -30.96 3.64 29.61
CA ASP A 652 -32.10 4.17 30.33
C ASP A 652 -33.10 3.04 30.62
N VAL A 653 -33.38 2.80 31.89
CA VAL A 653 -34.23 1.67 32.34
C VAL A 653 -35.73 1.93 32.04
N ASN A 654 -36.15 3.19 31.95
CA ASN A 654 -37.55 3.57 31.81
C ASN A 654 -38.04 3.54 30.36
N LEU A 655 -37.20 3.98 29.43
CA LEU A 655 -37.58 4.14 28.01
C LEU A 655 -37.00 3.07 27.09
N SER A 656 -35.89 2.41 27.44
CA SER A 656 -35.28 1.37 26.63
C SER A 656 -36.17 0.16 26.41
N THR A 657 -36.01 -0.54 25.28
CA THR A 657 -36.76 -1.76 24.91
C THR A 657 -35.88 -2.72 24.12
N ASP A 658 -36.01 -4.00 24.42
CA ASP A 658 -35.33 -5.09 23.69
C ASP A 658 -35.97 -5.36 22.31
N LYS A 659 -37.12 -4.74 22.04
CA LYS A 659 -37.82 -4.89 20.76
C LYS A 659 -37.27 -3.90 19.74
N PRO A 660 -37.01 -4.34 18.50
CA PRO A 660 -36.70 -3.42 17.42
C PRO A 660 -37.92 -2.54 17.08
N ILE A 661 -37.68 -1.30 16.75
CA ILE A 661 -38.77 -0.36 16.41
C ILE A 661 -39.03 -0.40 14.92
N GLN A 662 -40.33 -0.48 14.58
CA GLN A 662 -40.74 -0.43 13.17
C GLN A 662 -40.77 1.03 12.67
N VAL A 663 -39.97 1.32 11.64
CA VAL A 663 -39.98 2.62 10.95
C VAL A 663 -40.24 2.37 9.46
N GLY A 664 -41.43 2.75 9.00
CA GLY A 664 -41.92 2.35 7.68
C GLY A 664 -42.02 0.82 7.59
N LYS A 665 -41.32 0.21 6.63
CA LYS A 665 -41.27 -1.25 6.42
C LYS A 665 -40.13 -1.92 7.18
N VAL A 666 -39.23 -1.16 7.84
CA VAL A 666 -37.94 -1.61 8.32
C VAL A 666 -37.91 -1.70 9.84
N LYS A 667 -37.40 -2.81 10.37
CA LYS A 667 -37.10 -2.98 11.80
C LYS A 667 -35.73 -2.39 12.10
N ILE A 668 -35.68 -1.43 13.00
CA ILE A 668 -34.48 -0.67 13.33
C ILE A 668 -34.06 -0.93 14.78
N GLN A 669 -32.74 -1.05 15.00
CA GLN A 669 -32.13 -1.05 16.32
C GLN A 669 -31.11 0.08 16.45
N GLY A 670 -30.91 0.54 17.68
CA GLY A 670 -29.95 1.60 17.94
C GLY A 670 -30.04 2.14 19.35
N LYS A 671 -29.44 3.31 19.54
CA LYS A 671 -29.39 3.98 20.84
C LYS A 671 -29.46 5.50 20.61
N ILE A 672 -30.33 6.17 21.33
CA ILE A 672 -30.47 7.62 21.32
C ILE A 672 -29.68 8.17 22.51
N ASP A 673 -28.73 9.06 22.26
CA ASP A 673 -27.81 9.54 23.29
C ASP A 673 -28.51 10.30 24.42
N ARG A 674 -29.41 11.25 24.07
CA ARG A 674 -30.13 12.06 25.07
C ARG A 674 -31.47 12.51 24.52
N ILE A 675 -32.49 12.51 25.37
CA ILE A 675 -33.80 13.10 25.11
C ILE A 675 -34.13 14.09 26.25
N ASP A 676 -34.35 15.36 25.85
CA ASP A 676 -34.78 16.42 26.76
C ASP A 676 -36.26 16.68 26.63
N VAL A 677 -36.91 17.03 27.73
CA VAL A 677 -38.37 17.12 27.83
C VAL A 677 -38.78 18.48 28.42
N ASN A 678 -39.86 19.06 27.86
CA ASN A 678 -40.57 20.22 28.41
C ASN A 678 -42.08 20.01 28.27
N GLY A 679 -42.78 19.69 29.39
CA GLY A 679 -44.19 19.30 29.35
C GLY A 679 -44.40 18.05 28.50
N ASN A 680 -45.25 18.15 27.47
CA ASN A 680 -45.48 17.12 26.48
C ASN A 680 -44.62 17.19 25.23
N LYS A 681 -43.54 18.03 25.22
CA LYS A 681 -42.64 18.20 24.10
C LYS A 681 -41.27 17.61 24.37
N PHE A 682 -40.65 17.02 23.37
CA PHE A 682 -39.28 16.48 23.47
C PHE A 682 -38.37 16.92 22.35
N LEU A 683 -37.06 16.92 22.67
CA LEU A 683 -35.96 17.25 21.77
C LEU A 683 -34.87 16.19 21.89
N ILE A 684 -34.35 15.71 20.77
CA ILE A 684 -33.29 14.69 20.71
C ILE A 684 -31.95 15.37 20.56
N TYR A 685 -30.95 14.86 21.28
CA TYR A 685 -29.56 15.24 21.13
C TYR A 685 -28.74 14.01 20.72
N ASP A 686 -27.81 14.23 19.78
CA ASP A 686 -26.85 13.25 19.31
C ASP A 686 -25.46 13.89 19.40
N TYR A 687 -24.55 13.24 20.14
CA TYR A 687 -23.22 13.77 20.42
C TYR A 687 -22.23 13.41 19.31
N LYS A 688 -21.46 14.39 18.83
CA LYS A 688 -20.48 14.21 17.78
C LYS A 688 -19.10 14.66 18.24
N THR A 689 -18.11 13.77 18.16
CA THR A 689 -16.68 14.10 18.40
C THR A 689 -15.95 14.54 17.13
N GLY A 690 -16.56 14.36 15.95
CA GLY A 690 -16.07 14.83 14.66
C GLY A 690 -16.37 16.32 14.43
N ARG A 691 -15.60 16.97 13.56
CA ARG A 691 -15.80 18.39 13.20
C ARG A 691 -17.00 18.65 12.29
N TYR A 692 -17.47 17.60 11.59
CA TYR A 692 -18.53 17.71 10.62
C TYR A 692 -19.90 17.72 11.31
N VAL A 693 -20.71 18.71 10.98
CA VAL A 693 -22.13 18.80 11.39
C VAL A 693 -22.99 18.53 10.17
N PRO A 694 -23.84 17.49 10.20
CA PRO A 694 -24.80 17.23 9.14
C PRO A 694 -25.70 18.41 8.87
N THR A 695 -26.00 18.67 7.61
CA THR A 695 -26.87 19.77 7.14
C THR A 695 -28.25 19.24 6.71
N LEU A 696 -29.20 20.14 6.45
CA LEU A 696 -30.47 19.77 5.84
C LEU A 696 -30.29 19.17 4.44
N ASP A 697 -29.27 19.63 3.68
CA ASP A 697 -28.92 19.07 2.38
C ASP A 697 -28.45 17.62 2.50
N ASP A 698 -27.65 17.28 3.50
CA ASP A 698 -27.21 15.90 3.76
C ASP A 698 -28.37 14.99 4.11
N LEU A 699 -29.38 15.52 4.80
CA LEU A 699 -30.64 14.82 5.07
C LEU A 699 -31.45 14.63 3.80
N ASP A 700 -31.59 15.67 2.98
CA ASP A 700 -32.29 15.58 1.70
C ASP A 700 -31.62 14.63 0.72
N ARG A 701 -30.31 14.49 0.78
CA ARG A 701 -29.53 13.52 0.02
C ARG A 701 -29.56 12.10 0.60
N GLY A 702 -30.05 11.95 1.84
CA GLY A 702 -30.14 10.65 2.52
C GLY A 702 -28.82 10.11 3.07
N ILE A 703 -27.79 10.94 3.16
CA ILE A 703 -26.46 10.52 3.66
C ILE A 703 -26.32 10.65 5.18
N HIS A 704 -27.24 11.38 5.84
CA HIS A 704 -27.38 11.49 7.29
C HIS A 704 -28.85 11.42 7.68
N LEU A 705 -29.27 10.28 8.23
CA LEU A 705 -30.65 9.97 8.59
C LEU A 705 -30.88 9.78 10.09
N GLN A 706 -29.81 9.82 10.89
CA GLN A 706 -29.84 9.48 12.32
C GLN A 706 -30.88 10.30 13.08
N ILE A 707 -30.83 11.62 13.02
CA ILE A 707 -31.75 12.51 13.73
C ILE A 707 -33.22 12.31 13.34
N PRO A 708 -33.65 12.37 12.05
CA PRO A 708 -35.05 12.22 11.72
C PRO A 708 -35.62 10.84 12.05
N ILE A 709 -34.81 9.79 11.91
CA ILE A 709 -35.23 8.44 12.25
C ILE A 709 -35.32 8.24 13.77
N TYR A 710 -34.39 8.76 14.56
CA TYR A 710 -34.43 8.73 16.00
C TYR A 710 -35.64 9.50 16.56
N ILE A 711 -36.07 10.59 15.91
CA ILE A 711 -37.29 11.29 16.24
C ILE A 711 -38.49 10.34 16.07
N LYS A 712 -38.59 9.64 14.92
CA LYS A 712 -39.66 8.67 14.67
C LYS A 712 -39.62 7.51 15.67
N VAL A 713 -38.45 6.98 15.96
CA VAL A 713 -38.27 5.93 16.98
C VAL A 713 -38.74 6.39 18.35
N ALA A 714 -38.37 7.60 18.77
CA ALA A 714 -38.76 8.14 20.05
C ALA A 714 -40.29 8.38 20.12
N GLU A 715 -40.92 8.88 19.03
CA GLU A 715 -42.38 9.01 18.94
C GLU A 715 -43.08 7.66 19.20
N GLU A 716 -42.61 6.56 18.58
CA GLU A 716 -43.19 5.21 18.76
C GLU A 716 -42.89 4.66 20.16
N ILE A 717 -41.69 4.82 20.70
CA ILE A 717 -41.35 4.39 22.06
C ILE A 717 -42.25 5.08 23.10
N PHE A 718 -42.44 6.40 23.00
CA PHE A 718 -43.31 7.14 23.91
C PHE A 718 -44.77 6.67 23.81
N LYS A 719 -45.25 6.45 22.60
CA LYS A 719 -46.61 5.93 22.36
C LYS A 719 -46.80 4.53 22.97
N ASP A 720 -45.85 3.62 22.76
CA ASP A 720 -45.90 2.26 23.32
C ASP A 720 -45.89 2.24 24.86
N LYS A 721 -45.24 3.25 25.48
CA LYS A 721 -45.21 3.45 26.92
C LYS A 721 -46.42 4.24 27.47
N GLY A 722 -47.37 4.65 26.61
CA GLY A 722 -48.56 5.38 26.97
C GLY A 722 -48.38 6.89 27.21
N TYR A 723 -47.28 7.48 26.67
CA TYR A 723 -47.04 8.92 26.78
C TYR A 723 -47.45 9.62 25.49
N GLU A 724 -48.21 10.68 25.56
CA GLU A 724 -48.53 11.60 24.46
C GLU A 724 -47.46 12.69 24.40
N MET A 725 -46.40 12.41 23.67
CA MET A 725 -45.24 13.33 23.51
C MET A 725 -45.10 13.81 22.06
N GLU A 726 -44.83 15.10 21.89
CA GLU A 726 -44.67 15.76 20.60
C GLU A 726 -43.19 16.11 20.34
N SER A 727 -42.66 15.67 19.20
CA SER A 727 -41.28 16.03 18.81
C SER A 727 -41.18 17.48 18.38
N VAL A 728 -40.11 18.17 18.79
CA VAL A 728 -39.78 19.54 18.39
C VAL A 728 -38.56 19.57 17.49
N GLY A 729 -37.81 18.52 17.48
CA GLY A 729 -36.61 18.43 16.62
C GLY A 729 -35.52 17.53 17.15
N GLY A 730 -34.37 17.61 16.50
CA GLY A 730 -33.15 16.98 16.91
C GLY A 730 -31.92 17.83 16.61
N VAL A 731 -30.93 17.70 17.45
CA VAL A 731 -29.74 18.54 17.50
C VAL A 731 -28.48 17.67 17.52
N ASN A 732 -27.54 17.92 16.63
CA ASN A 732 -26.18 17.42 16.80
C ASN A 732 -25.41 18.34 17.73
N TYR A 733 -24.82 17.78 18.74
CA TYR A 733 -23.98 18.48 19.69
C TYR A 733 -22.50 18.13 19.48
N ILE A 734 -21.70 19.08 19.00
CA ILE A 734 -20.27 18.88 18.84
C ILE A 734 -19.63 19.02 20.20
N VAL A 735 -19.03 17.93 20.70
CA VAL A 735 -18.50 17.88 22.07
C VAL A 735 -16.98 17.92 22.13
N ARG A 736 -16.30 18.09 20.97
CA ARG A 736 -14.85 18.12 20.88
C ARG A 736 -14.36 19.27 19.99
N GLY A 737 -13.30 19.95 20.43
CA GLY A 737 -12.65 21.05 19.72
C GLY A 737 -13.46 22.35 19.82
N ASP A 738 -14.18 22.70 18.77
CA ASP A 738 -15.12 23.82 18.78
C ASP A 738 -16.48 23.34 19.32
N VAL A 739 -16.58 23.26 20.65
CA VAL A 739 -17.78 22.77 21.35
C VAL A 739 -18.96 23.69 21.08
N ARG A 740 -19.98 23.17 20.37
CA ARG A 740 -21.11 23.98 19.93
C ARG A 740 -22.35 23.14 19.65
N ILE A 741 -23.50 23.78 19.60
CA ILE A 741 -24.76 23.18 19.23
C ILE A 741 -24.95 23.37 17.70
N GLY A 742 -24.96 22.25 16.98
CA GLY A 742 -25.31 22.18 15.55
C GLY A 742 -26.77 21.76 15.40
N ARG A 743 -27.61 22.59 14.76
CA ARG A 743 -29.03 22.28 14.59
C ARG A 743 -29.26 21.63 13.23
N VAL A 744 -29.81 20.42 13.22
CA VAL A 744 -30.12 19.68 11.98
C VAL A 744 -31.58 19.83 11.60
N LEU A 745 -32.50 19.61 12.53
CA LEU A 745 -33.94 19.60 12.27
C LEU A 745 -34.68 20.16 13.48
N GLN A 746 -35.36 21.28 13.34
CA GLN A 746 -36.12 21.88 14.41
C GLN A 746 -37.34 22.65 13.86
N LYS A 747 -38.48 22.44 14.49
CA LYS A 747 -39.73 23.20 14.20
C LYS A 747 -39.91 24.37 15.17
N GLY A 748 -40.57 25.43 14.74
CA GLY A 748 -40.92 26.59 15.57
C GLY A 748 -41.11 27.87 14.75
N GLU A 749 -41.24 29.02 15.45
CA GLU A 749 -41.34 30.32 14.81
C GLU A 749 -39.93 30.82 14.37
N GLU A 750 -39.91 31.46 13.19
CA GLU A 750 -38.68 31.93 12.56
C GLU A 750 -37.98 33.00 13.42
N LYS A 751 -36.74 32.72 13.89
CA LYS A 751 -35.90 33.72 14.54
C LYS A 751 -34.76 34.08 13.61
N LYS A 752 -34.48 35.41 13.46
CA LYS A 752 -33.43 35.99 12.62
C LYS A 752 -32.15 35.12 12.64
N GLY A 753 -31.80 34.57 11.47
CA GLY A 753 -30.53 33.86 11.26
C GLY A 753 -30.56 32.32 11.54
N LYS A 754 -31.71 31.69 11.85
CA LYS A 754 -31.84 30.26 12.10
C LYS A 754 -32.93 29.71 11.21
N LYS A 755 -32.55 28.73 10.34
CA LYS A 755 -33.54 28.03 9.52
C LYS A 755 -34.33 27.08 10.41
N ILE A 756 -35.50 27.53 10.82
CA ILE A 756 -36.50 26.78 11.59
C ILE A 756 -37.61 26.43 10.60
N LEU A 757 -38.06 25.19 10.64
CA LEU A 757 -39.08 24.70 9.73
C LEU A 757 -40.50 24.91 10.31
N ASP A 758 -41.48 25.15 9.46
CA ASP A 758 -42.87 25.05 9.88
C ASP A 758 -43.27 23.58 10.09
N GLU A 759 -44.47 23.36 10.61
CA GLU A 759 -44.96 22.01 10.94
C GLU A 759 -45.06 21.11 9.71
N GLU A 760 -45.49 21.66 8.58
CA GLU A 760 -45.70 20.90 7.34
C GLU A 760 -44.34 20.50 6.75
N GLU A 761 -43.40 21.41 6.62
CA GLU A 761 -42.04 21.15 6.17
C GLU A 761 -41.31 20.15 7.08
N TYR A 762 -41.46 20.32 8.39
CA TYR A 762 -40.86 19.42 9.39
C TYR A 762 -41.36 17.98 9.20
N ARG A 763 -42.72 17.79 9.13
CA ARG A 763 -43.28 16.46 8.90
C ARG A 763 -42.87 15.85 7.58
N LYS A 764 -42.85 16.65 6.52
CA LYS A 764 -42.37 16.23 5.19
C LYS A 764 -40.91 15.73 5.20
N LYS A 765 -40.03 16.37 5.97
CA LYS A 765 -38.64 15.92 6.12
C LYS A 765 -38.55 14.59 6.83
N LEU A 766 -39.33 14.37 7.88
CA LEU A 766 -39.37 13.08 8.60
C LEU A 766 -39.91 11.96 7.70
N GLU A 767 -40.97 12.20 6.94
CA GLU A 767 -41.51 11.23 5.98
C GLU A 767 -40.51 10.90 4.86
N SER A 768 -39.87 11.91 4.30
CA SER A 768 -38.82 11.71 3.29
C SER A 768 -37.65 10.85 3.82
N ALA A 769 -37.29 10.98 5.09
CA ALA A 769 -36.25 10.15 5.70
C ALA A 769 -36.71 8.68 5.82
N VAL A 770 -37.98 8.43 6.17
CA VAL A 770 -38.57 7.09 6.23
C VAL A 770 -38.60 6.44 4.84
N ASP A 771 -39.02 7.22 3.81
CA ASP A 771 -39.04 6.74 2.42
C ASP A 771 -37.62 6.35 1.94
N LYS A 772 -36.59 7.12 2.30
CA LYS A 772 -35.19 6.77 1.97
C LYS A 772 -34.75 5.46 2.64
N VAL A 773 -35.07 5.29 3.90
CA VAL A 773 -34.78 4.04 4.64
C VAL A 773 -35.43 2.85 3.94
N ASN A 774 -36.71 2.96 3.56
CA ASN A 774 -37.42 1.92 2.80
C ASN A 774 -36.71 1.62 1.48
N ASN A 775 -36.36 2.65 0.70
CA ASN A 775 -35.69 2.52 -0.59
C ASN A 775 -34.28 1.88 -0.45
N TYR A 776 -33.57 2.18 0.63
CA TYR A 776 -32.23 1.59 0.87
C TYR A 776 -32.34 0.09 1.17
N VAL A 777 -33.29 -0.30 1.97
CA VAL A 777 -33.53 -1.73 2.25
C VAL A 777 -34.01 -2.44 1.00
N ASP A 778 -34.92 -1.85 0.21
CA ASP A 778 -35.34 -2.42 -1.07
C ASP A 778 -34.15 -2.56 -2.03
N GLY A 779 -33.23 -1.60 -2.05
CA GLY A 779 -32.01 -1.68 -2.85
C GLY A 779 -31.04 -2.80 -2.38
N ILE A 780 -30.84 -2.92 -1.07
CA ILE A 780 -30.03 -3.99 -0.46
C ILE A 780 -30.60 -5.38 -0.79
N VAL A 781 -31.90 -5.56 -0.60
CA VAL A 781 -32.59 -6.83 -0.87
C VAL A 781 -32.53 -7.21 -2.35
N ASN A 782 -32.59 -6.23 -3.24
CA ASN A 782 -32.55 -6.46 -4.68
C ASN A 782 -31.13 -6.45 -5.27
N GLY A 783 -30.07 -6.47 -4.46
CA GLY A 783 -28.68 -6.55 -4.94
C GLY A 783 -28.21 -5.31 -5.70
N LYS A 784 -28.73 -4.12 -5.38
CA LYS A 784 -28.34 -2.85 -6.01
C LYS A 784 -27.19 -2.21 -5.25
N PHE A 785 -25.98 -2.65 -5.52
CA PHE A 785 -24.77 -2.17 -4.85
C PHE A 785 -23.89 -1.28 -5.74
N GLY A 786 -24.51 -0.49 -6.60
CA GLY A 786 -23.79 0.41 -7.49
C GLY A 786 -22.88 1.42 -6.79
N LEU A 787 -21.99 2.02 -7.55
CA LEU A 787 -21.13 3.10 -7.06
C LEU A 787 -21.97 4.31 -6.64
N THR A 788 -21.42 5.17 -5.77
CA THR A 788 -22.14 6.37 -5.36
C THR A 788 -22.48 7.27 -6.54
N SER A 789 -23.72 7.80 -6.57
CA SER A 789 -24.22 8.73 -7.60
C SER A 789 -24.19 10.20 -7.14
N HIS A 790 -23.70 10.50 -5.94
CA HIS A 790 -23.64 11.87 -5.43
C HIS A 790 -22.64 12.72 -6.19
N ASP A 791 -23.00 13.94 -6.56
CA ASP A 791 -22.18 14.83 -7.39
C ASP A 791 -20.86 15.25 -6.74
N ASP A 792 -20.83 15.40 -5.41
CA ASP A 792 -19.65 15.74 -4.62
C ASP A 792 -18.90 14.53 -4.07
N LYS A 793 -19.09 13.37 -4.67
CA LYS A 793 -18.58 12.07 -4.25
C LYS A 793 -17.08 12.06 -3.97
N ILE A 794 -16.28 12.68 -4.83
CA ILE A 794 -14.81 12.68 -4.70
C ILE A 794 -14.38 13.47 -3.46
N SER A 795 -14.99 14.62 -3.21
CA SER A 795 -14.59 15.52 -2.13
C SER A 795 -15.15 15.14 -0.75
N LYS A 796 -16.32 14.52 -0.70
CA LYS A 796 -17.02 14.24 0.56
C LYS A 796 -17.23 12.74 0.82
N ILE A 797 -17.69 11.99 -0.18
CA ILE A 797 -18.07 10.59 -0.03
C ILE A 797 -16.87 9.65 -0.21
N CYS A 798 -16.08 9.88 -1.26
CA CYS A 798 -14.95 9.03 -1.63
C CYS A 798 -13.65 9.40 -0.93
N TRP A 799 -13.55 10.62 -0.37
CA TRP A 799 -12.34 11.04 0.35
C TRP A 799 -12.10 10.13 1.56
N GLY A 800 -10.92 9.51 1.63
CA GLY A 800 -10.57 8.56 2.68
C GLY A 800 -11.34 7.23 2.61
N CYS A 801 -12.01 6.92 1.49
CA CYS A 801 -12.66 5.64 1.33
C CYS A 801 -11.61 4.53 1.10
N PRO A 802 -11.58 3.48 1.92
CA PRO A 802 -10.57 2.41 1.79
C PRO A 802 -10.75 1.56 0.53
N PHE A 803 -11.87 1.65 -0.14
CA PHE A 803 -12.21 0.84 -1.33
C PHE A 803 -12.08 1.61 -2.65
N ILE A 804 -11.50 2.83 -2.64
CA ILE A 804 -11.43 3.68 -3.84
C ILE A 804 -10.64 3.01 -4.97
N GLU A 805 -9.56 2.31 -4.65
CA GLU A 805 -8.74 1.58 -5.62
C GLU A 805 -9.46 0.34 -6.18
N VAL A 806 -10.33 -0.28 -5.39
CA VAL A 806 -11.08 -1.47 -5.81
C VAL A 806 -12.28 -1.07 -6.68
N CYS A 807 -13.02 -0.04 -6.26
CA CYS A 807 -14.22 0.41 -6.99
C CYS A 807 -13.89 1.15 -8.28
N ARG A 808 -12.69 1.74 -8.39
CA ARG A 808 -12.21 2.45 -9.58
C ARG A 808 -13.22 3.49 -10.11
N ILE A 809 -13.87 4.23 -9.20
CA ILE A 809 -14.91 5.19 -9.57
C ILE A 809 -14.43 6.29 -10.53
N SER A 810 -13.14 6.61 -10.51
CA SER A 810 -12.50 7.56 -11.42
C SER A 810 -12.56 7.13 -12.89
N GLU A 811 -12.73 5.83 -13.17
CA GLU A 811 -12.77 5.26 -14.51
C GLU A 811 -14.20 5.15 -15.06
N VAL A 812 -15.22 5.42 -14.25
CA VAL A 812 -16.62 5.34 -14.66
C VAL A 812 -17.11 6.72 -15.12
N LYS A 813 -17.62 6.80 -16.35
CA LYS A 813 -18.07 8.07 -16.94
C LYS A 813 -19.40 8.57 -16.35
N PHE A 814 -20.26 7.65 -15.96
CA PHE A 814 -21.58 7.98 -15.39
C PHE A 814 -21.45 8.70 -14.04
N GLY A 815 -22.00 9.91 -13.96
CA GLY A 815 -22.01 10.73 -12.74
C GLY A 815 -20.66 11.38 -12.39
N ILE A 816 -19.63 11.33 -13.25
CA ILE A 816 -18.41 12.11 -13.12
C ILE A 816 -18.34 13.11 -14.27
N GLN A 817 -18.51 14.40 -13.99
CA GLN A 817 -17.86 15.42 -14.80
C GLN A 817 -16.37 15.34 -14.44
N ILE A 818 -15.60 14.67 -15.30
CA ILE A 818 -14.14 14.66 -15.20
C ILE A 818 -13.69 16.10 -15.42
N ARG A 819 -13.47 16.85 -14.35
CA ARG A 819 -12.61 18.02 -14.41
C ARG A 819 -11.19 17.47 -14.52
N ASN A 820 -10.59 17.74 -15.65
CA ASN A 820 -9.21 17.43 -15.98
C ASN A 820 -8.29 17.55 -14.77
N TRP A 821 -7.72 16.44 -14.38
CA TRP A 821 -6.53 16.40 -13.55
C TRP A 821 -5.35 16.65 -14.50
N SER A 822 -4.96 17.93 -14.66
CA SER A 822 -3.66 18.32 -15.20
C SER A 822 -2.68 18.47 -14.06
#